data_013493f21877ceba3d4c1a1dfc5f1a8f
#
_entry.id   013493f21877ceba3d4c1a1dfc5f1a8f
#
_cell.length_a   1.000
_cell.length_b   1.000
_cell.length_c   1.000
_cell.angle_alpha   90.00
_cell.angle_beta   90.00
_cell.angle_gamma   90.00
#
_symmetry.space_group_name_H-M   'P 1'
#
loop_
_entity.id
_entity.type
_entity.pdbx_description
1 polymer ?
#
loop_
_entity_poly.entity_id
_entity_poly.type
_entity_poly.pdbx_seq_one_letter_code
_entity_poly.pdbx_strand_id
1 'polypeptide(L)'
;MTTNLKQLKKDIKKGSRKYNFKKSSILIGLAALLISCGGGGGGGGGSTSAATPTTPSTPTTPATQPTSPAPVTNRPTVTNTTSGLTWNDSTLSYNRDNPHNNSNTTLTGSNVKIGVIDVGFENSAFSADLTQKFGSRLTKLTVPGFTSQATANDDHGVVVADLAAGASSGIAKGAHVYAIDAAKHEADKGTYPSVTLEMYQALKNNGVTIYNQSFGIDGVVTDFNSSPTSSHYYGHQIGSGILDFYKNEVNNGSLFVWAAGNDSSDTQPTLEGGLPHFESGLQKGWINVVALTSKVESRLGDASWDNLTPLSPAGVAKNWTVTAVGDQTFTIKGQSYVGGGSSFAAPLVTGTAALLKEKYPWMDASLIRQTILSTATDIGAVGVDEVYGWGLLNIDKALKGPALFSKQLALGDNVNINIPNGTYTFSNNISGDAGVVKDGAGDLILSGHSTLTGPTTVNAGRLQVNGVYSSSISVRRQATLSTKNAVIKNSITNDGIIENSGSTQISGDYKALENSKVVTDLNSNLHVQGKVNLNNSRLEIKPEENGERKYVTANGTAQNVITSDNKIDGNFENVNTDDMLNAKINQNENTVSAKVSRKNVLDYVEKIAGSDEMQKNTAQNLETAFQNLDQNIENGTAGNVAQFERKAATLQALTSSNRAAVLDSLSGQIYASAQALTFQHSQTVNKDLSNRLVMLGTLDNVGDNFGLWISGFGANGKLKQDGYGKGDTKVFGGQVGVDKQFGENLILGTALSYSKADVKFDRYGGKSDANNFGVSLYGRLGNKDVPFYLQGRLGIGFVDSDVERDIILSNNDYTRAKINHNDKVYSGYLETGYDIKNGNGDFVITPFAGLTHDTVVRGSFSEEKSQFGLTADKKNYNQTAALLGLRVGKAVNWNGGSKTTFQGYVTHQRAFNEQDLSFNARYTGLPGATFKVKGIGLSKNKTWAGVGALTEMNSGFGWYVNYDGSVDSGKGKGSNNVFTTGIRFNF
;
A
#
# COMPACT_ATOMS: atom_id res chain seq x y z
N MET A 1 14.68 18.07 7.31
CA MET A 1 13.31 17.54 7.53
C MET A 1 12.22 18.58 7.86
N THR A 2 12.57 19.85 7.98
CA THR A 2 11.63 20.92 8.36
C THR A 2 11.07 21.73 7.16
N THR A 3 11.52 21.43 5.95
CA THR A 3 11.12 22.19 4.75
C THR A 3 9.95 21.54 3.99
N ASN A 4 9.72 20.25 4.14
CA ASN A 4 8.65 19.53 3.41
C ASN A 4 7.26 19.59 4.08
N LEU A 5 7.18 19.96 5.36
CA LEU A 5 5.89 20.09 6.06
C LEU A 5 5.18 21.44 5.77
N LYS A 6 5.91 22.45 5.31
CA LYS A 6 5.31 23.74 4.90
C LYS A 6 4.71 23.71 3.50
N GLN A 7 5.21 22.86 2.62
CA GLN A 7 4.69 22.69 1.26
C GLN A 7 3.37 21.92 1.26
N LEU A 8 3.28 20.87 2.07
CA LEU A 8 2.06 20.05 2.20
C LEU A 8 0.87 20.82 2.79
N LYS A 9 1.12 21.77 3.69
CA LYS A 9 0.07 22.64 4.25
C LYS A 9 -0.42 23.72 3.27
N LYS A 10 0.34 24.04 2.22
CA LYS A 10 -0.03 25.03 1.22
C LYS A 10 -0.91 24.43 0.10
N ASP A 11 -0.74 23.15 -0.17
CA ASP A 11 -1.50 22.44 -1.21
C ASP A 11 -2.91 22.00 -0.72
N ILE A 12 -3.07 21.76 0.57
CA ILE A 12 -4.38 21.45 1.18
C ILE A 12 -5.30 22.68 1.25
N LYS A 13 -4.75 23.90 1.24
CA LYS A 13 -5.53 25.14 1.29
C LYS A 13 -6.02 25.65 -0.08
N LYS A 14 -5.59 25.07 -1.20
CA LYS A 14 -5.98 25.47 -2.56
C LYS A 14 -7.11 24.65 -3.19
N GLY A 15 -7.58 23.58 -2.53
CA GLY A 15 -8.59 22.64 -3.05
C GLY A 15 -10.06 22.99 -2.75
N SER A 16 -10.37 24.11 -2.10
CA SER A 16 -11.75 24.48 -1.78
C SER A 16 -12.20 25.74 -2.51
N ARG A 17 -12.56 25.60 -3.80
CA ARG A 17 -13.38 26.61 -4.49
C ARG A 17 -14.40 25.94 -5.43
N LYS A 18 -15.69 26.06 -5.00
CA LYS A 18 -16.92 26.22 -5.78
C LYS A 18 -17.30 25.14 -6.79
N TYR A 19 -18.31 24.36 -6.45
CA TYR A 19 -19.35 24.03 -7.42
C TYR A 19 -20.74 24.42 -6.86
N ASN A 20 -21.37 25.37 -7.53
CA ASN A 20 -22.77 25.74 -7.38
C ASN A 20 -23.63 24.67 -8.06
N PHE A 21 -24.57 24.09 -7.36
CA PHE A 21 -25.68 23.38 -7.99
C PHE A 21 -26.94 24.25 -7.96
N LYS A 22 -27.41 24.62 -9.14
CA LYS A 22 -28.72 25.17 -9.43
C LYS A 22 -29.79 24.13 -9.17
N LYS A 23 -30.87 24.58 -8.52
CA LYS A 23 -32.14 23.90 -8.38
C LYS A 23 -32.76 23.61 -9.76
N SER A 24 -33.31 22.42 -9.95
CA SER A 24 -34.48 22.21 -10.78
C SER A 24 -35.27 21.04 -10.25
N SER A 25 -36.50 21.33 -9.89
CA SER A 25 -37.58 20.41 -9.53
C SER A 25 -38.13 19.75 -10.79
N ILE A 26 -38.70 18.55 -10.68
CA ILE A 26 -39.83 17.93 -11.41
C ILE A 26 -39.83 16.47 -10.90
N LEU A 27 -40.72 16.09 -10.08
CA LEU A 27 -42.10 15.58 -10.12
C LEU A 27 -42.31 14.33 -11.01
N ILE A 28 -42.67 13.25 -10.29
CA ILE A 28 -43.73 12.21 -10.64
C ILE A 28 -43.44 11.26 -11.81
N GLY A 29 -43.63 9.97 -11.51
CA GLY A 29 -43.92 8.94 -12.50
C GLY A 29 -43.78 7.50 -11.99
N LEU A 30 -44.87 7.00 -11.53
CA LEU A 30 -45.25 5.65 -11.10
C LEU A 30 -45.21 4.60 -12.21
N ALA A 31 -45.18 3.33 -11.79
CA ALA A 31 -45.68 2.11 -12.46
C ALA A 31 -44.60 1.34 -13.26
N ALA A 32 -44.27 0.17 -12.89
CA ALA A 32 -44.95 -1.10 -12.69
C ALA A 32 -44.92 -2.02 -13.94
N LEU A 33 -44.72 -3.24 -13.61
CA LEU A 33 -45.08 -4.48 -14.34
C LEU A 33 -44.09 -4.96 -15.43
N LEU A 34 -43.67 -6.12 -15.27
CA LEU A 34 -44.04 -7.50 -15.13
C LEU A 34 -43.56 -8.36 -16.32
N ILE A 35 -42.99 -9.50 -15.98
CA ILE A 35 -43.25 -10.81 -16.67
C ILE A 35 -42.49 -11.00 -18.01
N SER A 36 -41.86 -12.09 -18.37
CA SER A 36 -42.01 -13.49 -17.98
C SER A 36 -40.99 -14.34 -18.75
N CYS A 37 -40.65 -15.42 -18.16
CA CYS A 37 -40.66 -16.80 -18.68
C CYS A 37 -39.99 -17.03 -20.04
N GLY A 38 -39.20 -17.97 -20.15
CA GLY A 38 -39.19 -19.41 -20.08
C GLY A 38 -38.14 -19.90 -20.99
N GLY A 39 -37.49 -20.92 -20.74
CA GLY A 39 -37.86 -22.25 -20.61
C GLY A 39 -37.08 -23.14 -21.52
N GLY A 40 -36.59 -24.18 -20.96
CA GLY A 40 -36.46 -25.52 -21.46
C GLY A 40 -35.10 -25.81 -22.12
N GLY A 41 -34.39 -26.84 -21.85
CA GLY A 41 -34.66 -28.12 -21.26
C GLY A 41 -33.67 -29.10 -21.81
N GLY A 42 -33.31 -30.01 -20.99
CA GLY A 42 -33.02 -31.43 -21.21
C GLY A 42 -31.55 -31.70 -21.56
N GLY A 43 -30.89 -32.65 -20.99
CA GLY A 43 -31.15 -33.75 -20.19
C GLY A 43 -30.04 -34.76 -20.29
N GLY A 44 -29.85 -35.49 -19.21
CA GLY A 44 -29.34 -36.84 -19.16
C GLY A 44 -27.81 -36.97 -19.05
N GLY A 45 -27.24 -37.59 -18.09
CA GLY A 45 -27.59 -38.67 -17.21
C GLY A 45 -26.36 -39.51 -16.94
N GLY A 46 -26.25 -39.90 -15.71
CA GLY A 46 -25.68 -41.21 -15.27
C GLY A 46 -24.22 -41.15 -14.89
N SER A 47 -23.83 -41.42 -13.77
CA SER A 47 -24.03 -42.29 -12.64
C SER A 47 -22.67 -42.66 -12.06
N THR A 48 -22.54 -42.39 -10.77
CA THR A 48 -21.96 -43.23 -9.71
C THR A 48 -20.63 -43.97 -9.90
N SER A 49 -19.69 -43.75 -9.02
CA SER A 49 -19.54 -44.56 -7.82
C SER A 49 -18.40 -44.08 -6.92
N ALA A 50 -18.72 -44.08 -5.64
CA ALA A 50 -17.81 -43.82 -4.53
C ALA A 50 -16.94 -45.06 -4.28
N ALA A 51 -15.74 -44.85 -3.76
CA ALA A 51 -15.06 -45.80 -2.94
C ALA A 51 -14.18 -45.06 -1.91
N THR A 52 -14.47 -45.37 -0.67
CA THR A 52 -13.93 -44.91 0.58
C THR A 52 -12.52 -45.48 0.90
N PRO A 53 -11.86 -45.02 1.95
CA PRO A 53 -10.42 -45.06 2.11
C PRO A 53 -9.93 -46.28 2.91
N THR A 54 -8.66 -46.58 2.75
CA THR A 54 -7.96 -47.46 3.71
C THR A 54 -6.70 -46.78 4.24
N THR A 55 -6.63 -46.74 5.53
CA THR A 55 -5.55 -46.30 6.40
C THR A 55 -4.46 -47.38 6.59
N PRO A 56 -3.43 -47.18 7.36
CA PRO A 56 -2.04 -47.22 6.97
C PRO A 56 -1.25 -48.42 7.53
N SER A 57 -0.06 -48.64 7.01
CA SER A 57 0.94 -49.47 7.70
C SER A 57 2.32 -48.85 7.63
N THR A 58 2.85 -48.48 8.74
CA THR A 58 4.26 -48.29 9.10
C THR A 58 4.87 -49.63 9.50
N PRO A 59 6.17 -49.76 9.78
CA PRO A 59 7.41 -49.13 9.28
C PRO A 59 8.54 -50.15 8.96
N THR A 60 9.63 -49.69 8.42
CA THR A 60 10.98 -50.03 8.95
C THR A 60 12.05 -49.32 8.16
N THR A 61 12.89 -48.60 8.89
CA THR A 61 14.19 -48.02 8.51
C THR A 61 15.22 -49.11 8.08
N PRO A 62 16.25 -48.80 7.32
CA PRO A 62 17.36 -47.98 7.82
C PRO A 62 17.87 -46.90 6.84
N ALA A 63 18.46 -45.89 7.47
CA ALA A 63 19.13 -44.76 6.85
C ALA A 63 20.26 -45.18 5.91
N THR A 64 20.21 -44.70 4.67
CA THR A 64 21.36 -44.54 3.84
C THR A 64 21.63 -43.05 3.62
N GLN A 65 22.88 -42.67 3.85
CA GLN A 65 23.43 -41.34 3.58
C GLN A 65 22.99 -40.78 2.24
N PRO A 66 22.70 -39.46 2.13
CA PRO A 66 22.43 -38.84 0.85
C PRO A 66 23.76 -38.79 0.06
N THR A 67 23.84 -39.57 -0.99
CA THR A 67 24.81 -39.41 -2.07
C THR A 67 24.61 -38.00 -2.66
N SER A 68 25.70 -37.29 -2.89
CA SER A 68 25.76 -36.04 -3.67
C SER A 68 24.89 -36.17 -4.91
N PRO A 69 24.02 -35.20 -5.23
CA PRO A 69 23.32 -35.21 -6.49
C PRO A 69 24.37 -35.12 -7.61
N ALA A 70 24.34 -36.09 -8.49
CA ALA A 70 25.06 -36.06 -9.76
C ALA A 70 24.73 -34.76 -10.49
N PRO A 71 25.68 -34.20 -11.26
CA PRO A 71 25.39 -33.02 -12.09
C PRO A 71 24.18 -33.35 -12.98
N VAL A 72 23.15 -32.53 -12.94
CA VAL A 72 21.99 -32.65 -13.81
C VAL A 72 22.46 -32.29 -15.22
N THR A 73 22.90 -33.32 -15.94
CA THR A 73 23.15 -33.28 -17.37
C THR A 73 21.85 -33.54 -18.13
N ASN A 74 20.88 -32.65 -18.01
CA ASN A 74 19.84 -32.53 -19.04
C ASN A 74 20.31 -31.46 -20.02
N ARG A 75 21.27 -31.86 -20.79
CA ARG A 75 21.79 -31.13 -21.93
C ARG A 75 21.15 -31.71 -23.20
N PRO A 76 20.58 -30.88 -24.08
CA PRO A 76 20.20 -31.35 -25.41
C PRO A 76 21.44 -31.88 -26.14
N THR A 77 21.39 -33.12 -26.55
CA THR A 77 22.46 -33.69 -27.36
C THR A 77 22.23 -33.27 -28.80
N VAL A 78 23.02 -32.34 -29.26
CA VAL A 78 23.06 -31.99 -30.69
C VAL A 78 24.06 -32.95 -31.34
N THR A 79 23.59 -33.80 -32.21
CA THR A 79 24.46 -34.66 -33.05
C THR A 79 24.90 -33.85 -34.26
N ASN A 80 26.17 -33.52 -34.31
CA ASN A 80 26.80 -32.90 -35.45
C ASN A 80 27.00 -33.98 -36.52
N THR A 81 26.22 -33.93 -37.58
CA THR A 81 26.48 -34.72 -38.78
C THR A 81 27.12 -33.79 -39.83
N THR A 82 27.99 -34.32 -40.67
CA THR A 82 28.71 -33.59 -41.74
C THR A 82 27.77 -32.91 -42.77
N SER A 83 26.49 -32.91 -42.55
CA SER A 83 25.42 -32.37 -43.40
C SER A 83 24.47 -31.40 -42.71
N GLY A 84 24.76 -30.89 -41.51
CA GLY A 84 23.89 -29.94 -40.80
C GLY A 84 23.46 -30.39 -39.38
N LEU A 85 22.91 -29.47 -38.59
CA LEU A 85 22.36 -29.70 -37.26
C LEU A 85 20.98 -30.36 -37.40
N THR A 86 20.83 -31.58 -36.89
CA THR A 86 19.51 -32.18 -36.64
C THR A 86 19.08 -31.95 -35.21
N TRP A 87 17.95 -31.31 -35.03
CA TRP A 87 17.35 -31.03 -33.72
C TRP A 87 16.54 -32.25 -33.26
N ASN A 88 17.11 -33.01 -32.30
CA ASN A 88 16.43 -34.20 -31.73
C ASN A 88 15.83 -33.90 -30.34
N ASP A 89 15.64 -32.64 -29.93
CA ASP A 89 15.13 -32.33 -28.62
C ASP A 89 13.73 -31.69 -28.69
N SER A 90 12.73 -32.46 -28.25
CA SER A 90 11.33 -32.00 -28.07
C SER A 90 11.18 -31.01 -26.91
N THR A 91 12.24 -30.73 -26.15
CA THR A 91 12.22 -29.78 -25.00
C THR A 91 12.63 -28.38 -25.40
N LEU A 92 13.18 -28.15 -26.58
CA LEU A 92 13.32 -26.80 -27.12
C LEU A 92 11.95 -26.39 -27.63
N SER A 93 11.21 -25.65 -26.77
CA SER A 93 9.92 -25.07 -27.14
C SER A 93 10.10 -23.90 -28.10
N TYR A 94 10.73 -24.12 -29.22
CA TYR A 94 10.68 -23.19 -30.33
C TYR A 94 9.33 -23.36 -31.02
N ASN A 95 8.53 -22.31 -31.02
CA ASN A 95 7.44 -22.24 -31.98
C ASN A 95 8.11 -22.21 -33.37
N ARG A 96 7.92 -23.25 -34.14
CA ARG A 96 8.48 -23.36 -35.50
C ARG A 96 8.08 -22.20 -36.41
N ASP A 97 6.93 -21.58 -36.13
CA ASP A 97 6.43 -20.43 -36.91
C ASP A 97 7.05 -19.09 -36.46
N ASN A 98 7.63 -19.04 -35.27
CA ASN A 98 8.38 -17.89 -34.75
C ASN A 98 9.26 -18.34 -33.57
N PRO A 99 10.48 -18.85 -33.84
CA PRO A 99 11.38 -19.45 -32.84
C PRO A 99 11.82 -18.47 -31.76
N HIS A 100 11.60 -17.18 -31.94
CA HIS A 100 11.96 -16.12 -30.99
C HIS A 100 10.75 -15.43 -30.41
N ASN A 101 9.52 -15.89 -30.69
CA ASN A 101 8.32 -15.31 -30.13
C ASN A 101 8.16 -15.79 -28.67
N ASN A 102 8.64 -14.99 -27.75
CA ASN A 102 8.46 -15.19 -26.32
C ASN A 102 7.01 -14.88 -25.94
N SER A 103 6.12 -15.86 -26.06
CA SER A 103 4.68 -15.75 -25.78
C SER A 103 4.38 -15.50 -24.29
N ASN A 104 5.36 -15.66 -23.40
CA ASN A 104 5.18 -15.58 -21.95
C ASN A 104 5.65 -14.26 -21.33
N THR A 105 6.22 -13.33 -22.09
CA THR A 105 6.65 -12.04 -21.55
C THR A 105 5.68 -10.93 -21.88
N THR A 106 5.41 -10.07 -20.90
CA THR A 106 4.70 -8.81 -21.07
C THR A 106 5.66 -7.66 -21.43
N LEU A 107 6.97 -7.92 -21.43
CA LEU A 107 8.01 -6.95 -21.79
C LEU A 107 7.97 -6.67 -23.28
N THR A 108 8.18 -5.41 -23.63
CA THR A 108 8.11 -4.94 -25.01
C THR A 108 9.33 -4.13 -25.44
N GLY A 109 10.31 -3.92 -24.57
CA GLY A 109 11.41 -2.99 -24.78
C GLY A 109 11.00 -1.52 -24.61
N SER A 110 9.89 -1.24 -23.89
CA SER A 110 9.38 0.11 -23.68
C SER A 110 10.44 1.03 -23.10
N ASN A 111 10.50 2.28 -23.62
CA ASN A 111 11.47 3.32 -23.25
C ASN A 111 12.93 3.01 -23.60
N VAL A 112 13.20 1.91 -24.33
CA VAL A 112 14.54 1.61 -24.82
C VAL A 112 14.72 2.15 -26.24
N LYS A 113 15.90 2.71 -26.49
CA LYS A 113 16.27 3.29 -27.79
C LYS A 113 17.26 2.39 -28.50
N ILE A 114 16.91 1.97 -29.71
CA ILE A 114 17.74 1.15 -30.58
C ILE A 114 18.21 2.00 -31.75
N GLY A 115 19.48 2.02 -32.08
CA GLY A 115 20.04 2.64 -33.27
C GLY A 115 20.26 1.61 -34.38
N VAL A 116 19.80 1.93 -35.58
CA VAL A 116 19.99 1.13 -36.78
C VAL A 116 20.55 2.02 -37.89
N ILE A 117 21.76 1.69 -38.38
CA ILE A 117 22.33 2.30 -39.56
C ILE A 117 22.27 1.22 -40.65
N ASP A 118 21.53 1.45 -41.72
CA ASP A 118 21.30 0.44 -42.75
C ASP A 118 20.77 1.12 -44.04
N VAL A 119 20.23 0.39 -45.01
CA VAL A 119 19.69 0.90 -46.26
C VAL A 119 18.17 0.80 -46.33
N GLY A 120 17.50 1.74 -47.03
CA GLY A 120 16.08 1.68 -47.39
C GLY A 120 15.12 2.47 -46.51
N PHE A 121 15.55 3.12 -45.44
CA PHE A 121 14.67 3.89 -44.57
C PHE A 121 14.10 5.16 -45.22
N GLU A 122 14.86 5.81 -46.12
CA GLU A 122 14.44 7.03 -46.84
C GLU A 122 13.64 6.70 -48.09
N ASN A 123 13.60 5.45 -48.53
CA ASN A 123 12.84 5.04 -49.66
C ASN A 123 11.34 5.14 -49.46
N SER A 124 10.66 5.95 -50.26
CA SER A 124 9.21 6.18 -50.19
C SER A 124 8.38 4.90 -50.41
N ALA A 125 8.92 3.90 -51.13
CA ALA A 125 8.25 2.60 -51.36
C ALA A 125 7.96 1.83 -50.07
N PHE A 126 8.67 2.10 -48.98
CA PHE A 126 8.51 1.42 -47.68
C PHE A 126 7.84 2.31 -46.62
N SER A 127 7.38 3.50 -46.97
CA SER A 127 6.76 4.42 -46.00
C SER A 127 5.52 3.83 -45.30
N ALA A 128 4.71 3.04 -46.03
CA ALA A 128 3.55 2.35 -45.47
C ALA A 128 3.96 1.24 -44.47
N ASP A 129 4.94 0.42 -44.84
CA ASP A 129 5.49 -0.62 -43.98
C ASP A 129 6.06 -0.04 -42.70
N LEU A 130 6.89 0.99 -42.78
CA LEU A 130 7.48 1.65 -41.63
C LEU A 130 6.40 2.23 -40.69
N THR A 131 5.36 2.84 -41.26
CA THR A 131 4.24 3.37 -40.51
C THR A 131 3.46 2.26 -39.79
N GLN A 132 3.16 1.17 -40.48
CA GLN A 132 2.46 0.02 -39.92
C GLN A 132 3.26 -0.69 -38.82
N LYS A 133 4.57 -0.88 -39.05
CA LYS A 133 5.45 -1.62 -38.16
C LYS A 133 5.81 -0.83 -36.87
N PHE A 134 5.94 0.47 -36.99
CA PHE A 134 6.49 1.28 -35.89
C PHE A 134 5.59 2.42 -35.41
N GLY A 135 4.77 3.02 -36.29
CA GLY A 135 4.02 4.25 -35.95
C GLY A 135 4.97 5.36 -35.47
N SER A 136 4.70 5.88 -34.28
CA SER A 136 5.54 6.95 -33.66
C SER A 136 6.83 6.44 -33.02
N ARG A 137 7.09 5.14 -33.05
CA ARG A 137 8.29 4.54 -32.45
C ARG A 137 9.51 4.49 -33.40
N LEU A 138 9.40 5.04 -34.58
CA LEU A 138 10.49 5.21 -35.52
C LEU A 138 10.82 6.69 -35.68
N THR A 139 12.08 7.04 -35.50
CA THR A 139 12.62 8.34 -35.83
C THR A 139 13.73 8.17 -36.90
N LYS A 140 13.49 8.68 -38.10
CA LYS A 140 14.52 8.76 -39.14
C LYS A 140 15.40 9.95 -38.86
N LEU A 141 16.70 9.74 -38.85
CA LEU A 141 17.69 10.79 -38.66
C LEU A 141 18.41 11.06 -39.98
N THR A 142 18.49 12.35 -40.33
CA THR A 142 19.28 12.81 -41.48
C THR A 142 20.63 13.34 -41.00
N VAL A 143 21.68 13.06 -41.76
CA VAL A 143 23.04 13.51 -41.45
C VAL A 143 23.47 14.57 -42.46
N PRO A 144 23.91 15.74 -42.03
CA PRO A 144 24.37 16.79 -42.93
C PRO A 144 25.51 16.30 -43.86
N GLY A 145 25.37 16.59 -45.13
CA GLY A 145 26.38 16.19 -46.15
C GLY A 145 26.26 14.77 -46.67
N PHE A 146 25.31 13.95 -46.16
CA PHE A 146 25.00 12.63 -46.68
C PHE A 146 23.61 12.61 -47.34
N THR A 147 23.50 12.02 -48.52
CA THR A 147 22.21 11.81 -49.19
C THR A 147 22.10 10.32 -49.54
N SER A 148 21.06 9.67 -49.05
CA SER A 148 20.78 8.26 -49.34
C SER A 148 20.55 8.06 -50.85
N GLN A 149 21.11 6.98 -51.39
CA GLN A 149 20.96 6.55 -52.77
C GLN A 149 20.19 5.20 -52.85
N ALA A 150 19.34 4.92 -51.83
CA ALA A 150 18.55 3.69 -51.80
C ALA A 150 17.61 3.58 -52.99
N THR A 151 17.58 2.39 -53.63
CA THR A 151 16.69 2.05 -54.74
C THR A 151 15.36 1.46 -54.22
N ALA A 152 14.35 1.31 -55.07
CA ALA A 152 13.04 0.78 -54.69
C ALA A 152 13.04 -0.68 -54.15
N ASN A 153 14.13 -1.40 -54.28
CA ASN A 153 14.30 -2.77 -53.83
C ASN A 153 15.15 -2.90 -52.57
N ASP A 154 15.70 -1.81 -52.05
CA ASP A 154 16.60 -1.83 -50.90
C ASP A 154 15.76 -1.77 -49.61
N ASP A 155 15.26 -2.92 -49.16
CA ASP A 155 14.40 -3.09 -47.98
C ASP A 155 15.11 -3.63 -46.73
N HIS A 156 16.40 -3.91 -46.83
CA HIS A 156 17.18 -4.62 -45.81
C HIS A 156 17.08 -3.95 -44.44
N GLY A 157 17.31 -2.67 -44.32
CA GLY A 157 17.21 -1.96 -43.02
C GLY A 157 15.79 -1.94 -42.44
N VAL A 158 14.76 -1.93 -43.31
CA VAL A 158 13.35 -2.00 -42.89
C VAL A 158 13.08 -3.34 -42.22
N VAL A 159 13.58 -4.43 -42.79
CA VAL A 159 13.45 -5.80 -42.23
C VAL A 159 14.25 -5.94 -40.94
N VAL A 160 15.50 -5.47 -40.93
CA VAL A 160 16.37 -5.51 -39.74
C VAL A 160 15.72 -4.79 -38.56
N ALA A 161 15.21 -3.56 -38.79
CA ALA A 161 14.51 -2.80 -37.73
C ALA A 161 13.20 -3.50 -37.29
N ASP A 162 12.47 -4.13 -38.23
CA ASP A 162 11.24 -4.88 -37.93
C ASP A 162 11.52 -6.05 -37.00
N LEU A 163 12.53 -6.86 -37.30
CA LEU A 163 12.94 -8.02 -36.49
C LEU A 163 13.40 -7.62 -35.09
N ALA A 164 14.04 -6.46 -34.94
CA ALA A 164 14.44 -5.93 -33.64
C ALA A 164 13.23 -5.43 -32.83
N ALA A 165 12.35 -4.59 -33.45
CA ALA A 165 11.38 -3.78 -32.71
C ALA A 165 10.02 -3.56 -33.40
N GLY A 166 9.74 -4.23 -34.52
CA GLY A 166 8.46 -4.12 -35.22
C GLY A 166 7.28 -4.59 -34.38
N ALA A 167 6.12 -3.98 -34.56
CA ALA A 167 4.94 -4.23 -33.73
C ALA A 167 4.44 -5.68 -33.77
N SER A 168 4.58 -6.38 -34.88
CA SER A 168 4.16 -7.78 -35.05
C SER A 168 5.32 -8.77 -34.94
N SER A 169 6.42 -8.52 -35.65
CA SER A 169 7.54 -9.47 -35.85
C SER A 169 8.68 -9.25 -34.88
N GLY A 170 8.81 -8.03 -34.29
CA GLY A 170 9.95 -7.64 -33.48
C GLY A 170 9.98 -8.33 -32.12
N ILE A 171 11.19 -8.56 -31.61
CA ILE A 171 11.43 -9.06 -30.26
C ILE A 171 11.05 -7.98 -29.23
N ALA A 172 11.48 -6.73 -29.45
CA ALA A 172 11.24 -5.59 -28.55
C ALA A 172 10.17 -4.66 -29.12
N LYS A 173 8.92 -5.13 -29.22
CA LYS A 173 7.78 -4.49 -29.90
C LYS A 173 7.43 -3.07 -29.43
N GLY A 174 7.91 -2.63 -28.29
CA GLY A 174 7.70 -1.30 -27.71
C GLY A 174 8.95 -0.41 -27.75
N ALA A 175 10.09 -0.90 -28.21
CA ALA A 175 11.30 -0.11 -28.29
C ALA A 175 11.19 0.99 -29.36
N HIS A 176 11.89 2.08 -29.17
CA HIS A 176 11.98 3.19 -30.12
C HIS A 176 13.21 3.01 -31.00
N VAL A 177 13.01 2.96 -32.31
CA VAL A 177 14.08 2.83 -33.31
C VAL A 177 14.49 4.20 -33.83
N TYR A 178 15.77 4.51 -33.74
CA TYR A 178 16.41 5.63 -34.42
C TYR A 178 17.15 5.06 -35.64
N ALA A 179 16.66 5.36 -36.83
CA ALA A 179 17.14 4.81 -38.11
C ALA A 179 17.88 5.86 -38.93
N ILE A 180 18.98 5.46 -39.52
CA ILE A 180 19.74 6.26 -40.50
C ILE A 180 19.86 5.43 -41.77
N ASP A 181 19.44 6.04 -42.88
CA ASP A 181 19.65 5.45 -44.20
C ASP A 181 21.05 5.83 -44.71
N ALA A 182 21.91 4.85 -44.78
CA ALA A 182 23.30 4.99 -45.17
C ALA A 182 23.56 4.48 -46.60
N ALA A 183 22.52 4.34 -47.41
CA ALA A 183 22.63 3.73 -48.75
C ALA A 183 23.53 4.55 -49.68
N LYS A 184 24.53 3.87 -50.26
CA LYS A 184 25.31 4.30 -51.40
C LYS A 184 25.12 3.31 -52.53
N HIS A 185 24.87 3.75 -53.73
CA HIS A 185 24.69 2.91 -54.92
C HIS A 185 25.83 3.08 -55.91
N GLU A 186 26.48 1.98 -56.27
CA GLU A 186 27.49 1.88 -57.30
C GLU A 186 27.05 0.83 -58.31
N ALA A 187 27.17 1.15 -59.61
CA ALA A 187 26.61 0.35 -60.67
C ALA A 187 27.20 -1.09 -60.77
N ASP A 188 28.41 -1.27 -60.29
CA ASP A 188 29.16 -2.51 -60.27
C ASP A 188 29.04 -3.28 -58.94
N LYS A 189 28.62 -2.62 -57.89
CA LYS A 189 28.54 -3.18 -56.52
C LYS A 189 27.11 -3.24 -55.94
N GLY A 190 26.14 -2.60 -56.61
CA GLY A 190 24.80 -2.47 -56.07
C GLY A 190 24.71 -1.45 -54.96
N THR A 191 23.67 -1.59 -54.06
CA THR A 191 23.45 -0.70 -52.91
C THR A 191 24.08 -1.31 -51.68
N TYR A 192 24.85 -0.52 -50.96
CA TYR A 192 25.48 -0.93 -49.69
C TYR A 192 25.47 0.20 -48.67
N PRO A 193 25.56 -0.07 -47.35
CA PRO A 193 25.64 0.99 -46.33
C PRO A 193 27.04 1.65 -46.32
N SER A 194 27.08 2.97 -46.53
CA SER A 194 28.29 3.79 -46.43
C SER A 194 28.24 4.58 -45.13
N VAL A 195 28.86 4.06 -44.10
CA VAL A 195 28.73 4.54 -42.73
C VAL A 195 29.76 5.61 -42.40
N THR A 196 29.34 6.67 -41.70
CA THR A 196 30.23 7.77 -41.32
C THR A 196 30.18 8.01 -39.80
N LEU A 197 31.19 8.72 -39.26
CA LEU A 197 31.23 9.06 -37.83
C LEU A 197 30.04 9.92 -37.43
N GLU A 198 29.58 10.82 -38.28
CA GLU A 198 28.45 11.73 -38.01
C GLU A 198 27.14 10.97 -37.85
N MET A 199 26.97 9.79 -38.49
CA MET A 199 25.82 8.92 -38.31
C MET A 199 25.78 8.35 -36.88
N TYR A 200 26.89 7.86 -36.39
CA TYR A 200 27.02 7.39 -35.01
C TYR A 200 26.81 8.52 -34.00
N GLN A 201 27.37 9.71 -34.26
CA GLN A 201 27.17 10.89 -33.43
C GLN A 201 25.69 11.31 -33.35
N ALA A 202 24.97 11.22 -34.47
CA ALA A 202 23.54 11.51 -34.53
C ALA A 202 22.73 10.53 -33.68
N LEU A 203 23.02 9.24 -33.72
CA LEU A 203 22.39 8.23 -32.85
C LEU A 203 22.68 8.51 -31.37
N LYS A 204 23.94 8.75 -31.02
CA LYS A 204 24.37 9.07 -29.65
C LYS A 204 23.65 10.30 -29.11
N ASN A 205 23.59 11.39 -29.90
CA ASN A 205 22.94 12.64 -29.51
C ASN A 205 21.43 12.47 -29.23
N ASN A 206 20.82 11.41 -29.79
CA ASN A 206 19.44 11.02 -29.49
C ASN A 206 19.33 10.04 -28.31
N GLY A 207 20.45 9.72 -27.64
CA GLY A 207 20.50 8.87 -26.46
C GLY A 207 20.38 7.38 -26.75
N VAL A 208 20.78 6.95 -27.94
CA VAL A 208 20.92 5.54 -28.29
C VAL A 208 22.09 4.94 -27.52
N THR A 209 21.89 3.75 -26.97
CA THR A 209 22.92 2.98 -26.26
C THR A 209 22.99 1.51 -26.72
N ILE A 210 22.07 1.09 -27.58
CA ILE A 210 22.05 -0.25 -28.17
C ILE A 210 22.07 -0.08 -29.69
N TYR A 211 23.11 -0.54 -30.33
CA TYR A 211 23.33 -0.35 -31.77
C TYR A 211 23.24 -1.69 -32.49
N ASN A 212 22.33 -1.80 -33.45
CA ASN A 212 22.27 -2.95 -34.37
C ASN A 212 23.10 -2.66 -35.59
N GLN A 213 24.02 -3.57 -35.93
CA GLN A 213 24.98 -3.43 -37.03
C GLN A 213 24.87 -4.64 -37.93
N SER A 214 23.98 -4.59 -38.91
CA SER A 214 23.72 -5.67 -39.85
C SER A 214 24.48 -5.49 -41.18
N PHE A 215 25.72 -5.04 -41.11
CA PHE A 215 26.63 -4.83 -42.25
C PHE A 215 28.08 -5.15 -41.82
N GLY A 216 28.97 -5.23 -42.77
CA GLY A 216 30.40 -5.38 -42.55
C GLY A 216 31.19 -5.00 -43.79
N ILE A 217 32.52 -4.93 -43.64
CA ILE A 217 33.45 -4.72 -44.74
C ILE A 217 33.81 -6.11 -45.33
N ASP A 218 34.06 -6.15 -46.63
CA ASP A 218 34.52 -7.35 -47.31
C ASP A 218 35.81 -7.92 -46.69
N GLY A 219 35.84 -9.23 -46.44
CA GLY A 219 36.91 -9.93 -45.79
C GLY A 219 36.62 -10.31 -44.33
N VAL A 220 37.37 -11.24 -43.81
CA VAL A 220 37.28 -11.73 -42.43
C VAL A 220 38.37 -11.11 -41.57
N VAL A 221 38.12 -11.11 -40.22
CA VAL A 221 39.02 -10.43 -39.26
C VAL A 221 40.47 -10.85 -39.36
N THR A 222 40.78 -12.07 -39.76
CA THR A 222 42.16 -12.60 -39.90
C THR A 222 42.86 -12.19 -41.19
N ASP A 223 42.17 -11.58 -42.15
CA ASP A 223 42.77 -11.00 -43.37
C ASP A 223 43.59 -9.73 -43.05
N PHE A 224 43.39 -9.20 -41.81
CA PHE A 224 44.04 -7.98 -41.38
C PHE A 224 45.21 -8.29 -40.44
N ASN A 225 46.44 -8.04 -40.86
CA ASN A 225 47.64 -8.42 -40.16
C ASN A 225 48.11 -7.49 -39.03
N SER A 226 47.40 -6.41 -38.81
CA SER A 226 47.74 -5.43 -37.75
C SER A 226 46.49 -4.84 -37.10
N SER A 227 46.66 -4.38 -35.86
CA SER A 227 45.59 -3.67 -35.18
C SER A 227 45.08 -2.49 -36.03
N PRO A 228 43.80 -2.45 -36.42
CA PRO A 228 43.25 -1.34 -37.15
C PRO A 228 43.27 -0.10 -36.29
N THR A 229 43.77 0.99 -36.81
CA THR A 229 43.65 2.31 -36.22
C THR A 229 42.62 3.13 -36.99
N SER A 230 42.00 4.12 -36.32
CA SER A 230 41.01 4.97 -36.96
C SER A 230 41.57 5.66 -38.22
N SER A 231 42.88 5.92 -38.26
CA SER A 231 43.53 6.53 -39.42
C SER A 231 43.88 5.52 -40.50
N HIS A 232 44.27 4.31 -40.14
CA HIS A 232 44.70 3.32 -41.10
C HIS A 232 43.53 2.58 -41.76
N TYR A 233 42.52 2.23 -40.94
CA TYR A 233 41.46 1.38 -41.43
C TYR A 233 40.17 2.14 -41.76
N TYR A 234 39.59 2.79 -40.76
CA TYR A 234 38.34 3.55 -40.98
C TYR A 234 38.54 4.84 -41.79
N GLY A 235 39.72 5.41 -41.78
CA GLY A 235 40.08 6.55 -42.63
C GLY A 235 40.00 6.24 -44.13
N HIS A 236 40.22 4.98 -44.52
CA HIS A 236 40.19 4.56 -45.93
C HIS A 236 38.91 3.89 -46.36
N GLN A 237 38.22 3.23 -45.41
CA GLN A 237 37.07 2.37 -45.72
C GLN A 237 35.73 2.97 -45.27
N ILE A 238 35.68 3.45 -44.03
CA ILE A 238 34.42 3.88 -43.37
C ILE A 238 34.50 5.37 -42.93
N GLY A 239 35.66 5.95 -42.84
CA GLY A 239 35.93 7.27 -42.30
C GLY A 239 36.72 7.22 -41.01
N SER A 240 37.44 8.35 -40.73
CA SER A 240 38.28 8.45 -39.53
C SER A 240 37.44 8.68 -38.26
N GLY A 241 37.93 8.17 -37.15
CA GLY A 241 37.36 8.40 -35.81
C GLY A 241 36.26 7.42 -35.36
N ILE A 242 35.79 6.53 -36.23
CA ILE A 242 34.77 5.53 -35.90
C ILE A 242 35.28 4.56 -34.84
N LEU A 243 36.51 4.07 -34.94
CA LEU A 243 37.11 3.19 -33.95
C LEU A 243 37.19 3.88 -32.56
N ASP A 244 37.57 5.15 -32.54
CA ASP A 244 37.61 5.92 -31.30
C ASP A 244 36.20 6.15 -30.73
N PHE A 245 35.21 6.33 -31.61
CA PHE A 245 33.80 6.38 -31.21
C PHE A 245 33.39 5.07 -30.52
N TYR A 246 33.64 3.94 -31.09
CA TYR A 246 33.35 2.63 -30.51
C TYR A 246 33.97 2.46 -29.14
N LYS A 247 35.27 2.77 -29.00
CA LYS A 247 36.00 2.70 -27.73
C LYS A 247 35.34 3.59 -26.66
N ASN A 248 35.00 4.82 -27.02
CA ASN A 248 34.38 5.77 -26.12
C ASN A 248 32.98 5.33 -25.70
N GLU A 249 32.15 4.88 -26.66
CA GLU A 249 30.78 4.48 -26.37
C GLU A 249 30.72 3.17 -25.58
N VAL A 250 31.56 2.21 -25.85
CA VAL A 250 31.65 0.99 -25.02
C VAL A 250 32.06 1.32 -23.58
N ASN A 251 33.01 2.23 -23.40
CA ASN A 251 33.39 2.69 -22.05
C ASN A 251 32.28 3.48 -21.35
N ASN A 252 31.38 4.11 -22.12
CA ASN A 252 30.19 4.82 -21.62
C ASN A 252 28.98 3.88 -21.42
N GLY A 253 29.13 2.57 -21.66
CA GLY A 253 28.11 1.56 -21.42
C GLY A 253 27.17 1.31 -22.59
N SER A 254 27.59 1.61 -23.83
CA SER A 254 26.86 1.27 -25.05
C SER A 254 27.16 -0.16 -25.50
N LEU A 255 26.17 -0.81 -26.13
CA LEU A 255 26.23 -2.15 -26.69
C LEU A 255 26.15 -2.12 -28.21
N PHE A 256 27.09 -2.74 -28.87
CA PHE A 256 27.13 -2.97 -30.33
C PHE A 256 26.88 -4.43 -30.63
N VAL A 257 25.89 -4.72 -31.47
CA VAL A 257 25.49 -6.07 -31.89
C VAL A 257 25.77 -6.21 -33.39
N TRP A 258 26.69 -7.07 -33.74
CA TRP A 258 27.22 -7.17 -35.09
C TRP A 258 26.83 -8.49 -35.76
N ALA A 259 26.55 -8.41 -37.05
CA ALA A 259 26.41 -9.58 -37.92
C ALA A 259 27.79 -10.21 -38.20
N ALA A 260 27.89 -11.52 -38.05
CA ALA A 260 29.16 -12.23 -38.21
C ALA A 260 29.66 -12.38 -39.67
N GLY A 261 28.79 -12.21 -40.66
CA GLY A 261 29.02 -12.48 -42.06
C GLY A 261 28.11 -13.57 -42.60
N ASN A 262 28.13 -13.77 -43.93
CA ASN A 262 27.17 -14.63 -44.63
C ASN A 262 27.80 -15.67 -45.53
N ASP A 263 29.12 -15.85 -45.51
CA ASP A 263 29.81 -16.85 -46.35
C ASP A 263 30.04 -18.15 -45.55
N SER A 264 29.46 -19.23 -45.99
CA SER A 264 29.62 -20.55 -45.38
C SER A 264 31.00 -21.17 -45.58
N SER A 265 31.83 -20.58 -46.46
CA SER A 265 33.23 -20.97 -46.65
C SER A 265 34.19 -20.24 -45.70
N ASP A 266 33.72 -19.20 -45.02
CA ASP A 266 34.50 -18.47 -44.01
C ASP A 266 34.80 -19.35 -42.80
N THR A 267 35.96 -19.13 -42.21
CA THR A 267 36.38 -19.75 -40.95
C THR A 267 36.41 -18.75 -39.78
N GLN A 268 36.09 -17.50 -40.08
CA GLN A 268 36.18 -16.36 -39.18
C GLN A 268 35.01 -15.41 -39.41
N PRO A 269 34.64 -14.55 -38.43
CA PRO A 269 33.67 -13.51 -38.65
C PRO A 269 34.24 -12.33 -39.43
N THR A 270 33.35 -11.40 -39.85
CA THR A 270 33.74 -10.10 -40.41
C THR A 270 34.72 -9.35 -39.50
N LEU A 271 35.46 -8.39 -40.07
CA LEU A 271 36.37 -7.58 -39.28
C LEU A 271 35.67 -6.93 -38.08
N GLU A 272 34.48 -6.31 -38.29
CA GLU A 272 33.77 -5.60 -37.26
C GLU A 272 33.24 -6.54 -36.18
N GLY A 273 32.68 -7.70 -36.56
CA GLY A 273 32.30 -8.74 -35.61
C GLY A 273 33.47 -9.23 -34.79
N GLY A 274 34.63 -9.35 -35.41
CA GLY A 274 35.90 -9.79 -34.80
C GLY A 274 36.76 -8.67 -34.19
N LEU A 275 36.38 -7.39 -34.27
CA LEU A 275 37.20 -6.22 -33.91
C LEU A 275 37.82 -6.27 -32.50
N PRO A 276 37.17 -6.80 -31.45
CA PRO A 276 37.80 -7.00 -30.14
C PRO A 276 39.04 -7.93 -30.13
N HIS A 277 39.29 -8.68 -31.17
CA HIS A 277 40.55 -9.42 -31.36
C HIS A 277 41.75 -8.48 -31.37
N PHE A 278 41.63 -7.33 -31.96
CA PHE A 278 42.65 -6.31 -32.00
C PHE A 278 42.52 -5.29 -30.85
N GLU A 279 41.28 -4.98 -30.46
CA GLU A 279 40.92 -3.96 -29.48
C GLU A 279 40.13 -4.56 -28.33
N SER A 280 40.83 -5.30 -27.44
CA SER A 280 40.21 -6.13 -26.40
C SER A 280 39.26 -5.35 -25.48
N GLY A 281 39.47 -4.02 -25.28
CA GLY A 281 38.58 -3.16 -24.50
C GLY A 281 37.16 -3.10 -25.02
N LEU A 282 36.93 -3.35 -26.31
CA LEU A 282 35.59 -3.38 -26.93
C LEU A 282 34.73 -4.55 -26.46
N GLN A 283 35.35 -5.66 -26.01
CA GLN A 283 34.58 -6.84 -25.56
C GLN A 283 33.49 -6.48 -24.53
N LYS A 284 33.67 -5.46 -23.74
CA LYS A 284 32.70 -5.06 -22.70
C LYS A 284 31.31 -4.72 -23.26
N GLY A 285 31.25 -4.17 -24.47
CA GLY A 285 30.02 -3.76 -25.11
C GLY A 285 29.85 -4.30 -26.52
N TRP A 286 30.38 -5.50 -26.83
CA TRP A 286 30.41 -6.08 -28.16
C TRP A 286 29.81 -7.47 -28.20
N ILE A 287 28.90 -7.71 -29.12
CA ILE A 287 28.36 -9.05 -29.41
C ILE A 287 28.45 -9.28 -30.91
N ASN A 288 29.14 -10.35 -31.31
CA ASN A 288 29.13 -10.89 -32.65
C ASN A 288 28.02 -11.95 -32.75
N VAL A 289 27.26 -11.97 -33.86
CA VAL A 289 26.11 -12.84 -34.02
C VAL A 289 26.27 -13.73 -35.25
N VAL A 290 26.45 -15.03 -35.01
CA VAL A 290 26.44 -16.06 -36.04
C VAL A 290 25.02 -16.41 -36.43
N ALA A 291 24.72 -16.52 -37.70
CA ALA A 291 23.43 -16.95 -38.22
C ALA A 291 23.35 -18.45 -38.41
N LEU A 292 22.27 -19.07 -37.97
CA LEU A 292 21.86 -20.40 -38.43
C LEU A 292 20.87 -20.23 -39.57
N THR A 293 21.19 -20.83 -40.72
CA THR A 293 20.35 -20.76 -41.93
C THR A 293 20.16 -22.12 -42.56
N SER A 294 19.06 -22.33 -43.28
CA SER A 294 18.86 -23.52 -44.12
C SER A 294 19.70 -23.41 -45.38
N LYS A 295 20.32 -24.52 -45.79
CA LYS A 295 21.11 -24.55 -47.05
C LYS A 295 20.27 -24.44 -48.33
N VAL A 296 18.97 -24.33 -48.23
CA VAL A 296 18.06 -24.23 -49.37
C VAL A 296 17.96 -22.77 -49.74
N GLU A 297 18.36 -22.43 -50.96
CA GLU A 297 18.00 -21.15 -51.60
C GLU A 297 16.49 -21.01 -51.50
N SER A 298 16.05 -20.07 -50.66
CA SER A 298 14.67 -19.95 -50.20
C SER A 298 13.74 -19.58 -51.35
N ARG A 299 12.94 -20.54 -51.79
CA ARG A 299 11.65 -20.23 -52.38
C ARG A 299 10.62 -20.06 -51.29
N LEU A 300 9.71 -19.09 -51.43
CA LEU A 300 8.56 -18.91 -50.57
C LEU A 300 7.88 -20.24 -50.21
N GLY A 301 7.92 -20.63 -48.97
CA GLY A 301 7.22 -21.76 -48.42
C GLY A 301 8.05 -23.03 -48.12
N ASP A 302 9.34 -23.10 -48.44
CA ASP A 302 10.17 -24.29 -48.35
C ASP A 302 11.27 -24.24 -47.27
N ALA A 303 11.17 -23.36 -46.27
CA ALA A 303 12.11 -23.29 -45.14
C ALA A 303 11.97 -24.55 -44.27
N SER A 304 12.89 -25.49 -44.42
CA SER A 304 13.04 -26.66 -43.56
C SER A 304 13.90 -26.25 -42.38
N TRP A 305 13.28 -26.10 -41.20
CA TRP A 305 13.97 -25.81 -39.95
C TRP A 305 14.80 -27.00 -39.42
N ASP A 306 14.76 -28.12 -40.13
CA ASP A 306 15.36 -29.38 -39.71
C ASP A 306 16.87 -29.48 -40.00
N ASN A 307 17.46 -28.61 -40.82
CA ASN A 307 18.85 -28.63 -41.21
C ASN A 307 19.48 -27.24 -41.29
N LEU A 308 19.64 -26.60 -40.11
CA LEU A 308 20.28 -25.29 -40.01
C LEU A 308 21.79 -25.42 -39.94
N THR A 309 22.54 -24.64 -40.76
CA THR A 309 23.99 -24.56 -40.74
C THR A 309 24.45 -23.15 -40.41
N PRO A 310 25.61 -22.99 -39.71
CA PRO A 310 26.16 -21.68 -39.48
C PRO A 310 26.70 -21.08 -40.78
N LEU A 311 26.47 -19.75 -40.95
CA LEU A 311 27.24 -18.90 -41.85
C LEU A 311 28.46 -18.39 -41.08
N SER A 312 29.42 -17.73 -41.73
CA SER A 312 30.65 -17.19 -41.14
C SER A 312 30.79 -17.42 -39.63
N PRO A 313 31.58 -18.40 -39.18
CA PRO A 313 31.57 -18.88 -37.80
C PRO A 313 32.19 -17.89 -36.80
N ALA A 314 32.13 -18.19 -35.52
CA ALA A 314 32.65 -17.35 -34.47
C ALA A 314 34.15 -17.10 -34.50
N GLY A 315 34.95 -18.14 -34.89
CA GLY A 315 36.39 -18.06 -35.01
C GLY A 315 37.09 -17.45 -33.81
N VAL A 316 37.95 -16.46 -34.06
CA VAL A 316 38.63 -15.69 -32.97
C VAL A 316 37.68 -14.90 -32.07
N ALA A 317 36.43 -14.66 -32.48
CA ALA A 317 35.41 -13.93 -31.75
C ALA A 317 34.59 -14.81 -30.79
N LYS A 318 34.88 -16.08 -30.63
CA LYS A 318 34.08 -17.03 -29.83
C LYS A 318 33.69 -16.54 -28.45
N ASN A 319 34.55 -15.77 -27.79
CA ASN A 319 34.31 -15.29 -26.40
C ASN A 319 33.28 -14.17 -26.29
N TRP A 320 32.87 -13.54 -27.40
CA TRP A 320 31.81 -12.50 -27.43
C TRP A 320 30.79 -12.79 -28.54
N THR A 321 30.69 -14.04 -28.97
CA THR A 321 29.76 -14.51 -30.00
C THR A 321 28.59 -15.24 -29.38
N VAL A 322 27.39 -14.94 -29.86
CA VAL A 322 26.18 -15.74 -29.69
C VAL A 322 25.65 -16.12 -31.09
N THR A 323 25.00 -17.24 -31.17
CA THR A 323 24.35 -17.71 -32.41
C THR A 323 22.85 -17.40 -32.30
N ALA A 324 22.23 -16.99 -33.41
CA ALA A 324 20.79 -16.85 -33.54
C ALA A 324 20.27 -17.38 -34.88
N VAL A 325 18.98 -17.67 -34.99
CA VAL A 325 18.38 -18.12 -36.22
C VAL A 325 18.38 -16.98 -37.25
N GLY A 326 19.08 -17.19 -38.37
CA GLY A 326 19.16 -16.23 -39.45
C GLY A 326 17.96 -16.26 -40.40
N ASP A 327 17.39 -17.45 -40.60
CA ASP A 327 16.20 -17.60 -41.43
C ASP A 327 14.97 -16.98 -40.73
N GLN A 328 14.44 -15.90 -41.28
CA GLN A 328 13.31 -15.12 -40.70
C GLN A 328 12.20 -14.95 -41.72
N THR A 329 10.98 -15.05 -41.24
CA THR A 329 9.80 -14.69 -42.04
C THR A 329 9.42 -13.23 -41.72
N PHE A 330 9.27 -12.41 -42.75
CA PHE A 330 8.90 -11.02 -42.64
C PHE A 330 7.92 -10.60 -43.73
N THR A 331 7.22 -9.49 -43.51
CA THR A 331 6.27 -8.97 -44.49
C THR A 331 6.71 -7.60 -44.97
N ILE A 332 6.84 -7.44 -46.30
CA ILE A 332 7.14 -6.16 -46.98
C ILE A 332 6.12 -5.95 -48.11
N LYS A 333 5.57 -4.75 -48.20
CA LYS A 333 4.54 -4.38 -49.20
C LYS A 333 3.37 -5.34 -49.19
N GLY A 334 3.00 -5.85 -47.99
CA GLY A 334 1.88 -6.79 -47.83
C GLY A 334 2.14 -8.22 -48.31
N GLN A 335 3.37 -8.56 -48.69
CA GLN A 335 3.75 -9.90 -49.07
C GLN A 335 4.73 -10.52 -48.05
N SER A 336 4.58 -11.82 -47.80
CA SER A 336 5.44 -12.55 -46.90
C SER A 336 6.66 -13.13 -47.65
N TYR A 337 7.80 -12.95 -47.02
CA TYR A 337 9.09 -13.41 -47.53
C TYR A 337 9.81 -14.22 -46.45
N VAL A 338 10.68 -15.11 -46.89
CA VAL A 338 11.68 -15.74 -46.02
C VAL A 338 13.05 -15.30 -46.52
N GLY A 339 13.85 -14.78 -45.59
CA GLY A 339 15.23 -14.36 -45.86
C GLY A 339 16.14 -14.91 -44.79
N GLY A 340 17.40 -15.16 -45.17
CA GLY A 340 18.39 -15.73 -44.28
C GLY A 340 19.67 -14.91 -44.23
N GLY A 341 20.34 -14.88 -43.09
CA GLY A 341 21.62 -14.24 -42.92
C GLY A 341 21.88 -13.74 -41.51
N SER A 342 23.15 -13.43 -41.24
CA SER A 342 23.57 -12.85 -39.97
C SER A 342 22.98 -11.45 -39.75
N SER A 343 22.65 -10.72 -40.84
CA SER A 343 21.91 -9.45 -40.80
C SER A 343 20.54 -9.57 -40.15
N PHE A 344 19.88 -10.75 -40.21
CA PHE A 344 18.57 -11.02 -39.62
C PHE A 344 18.68 -11.74 -38.24
N ALA A 345 19.83 -12.33 -37.93
CA ALA A 345 20.14 -12.88 -36.62
C ALA A 345 20.52 -11.78 -35.62
N ALA A 346 21.29 -10.78 -36.00
CA ALA A 346 21.73 -9.69 -35.13
C ALA A 346 20.57 -8.88 -34.50
N PRO A 347 19.49 -8.50 -35.20
CA PRO A 347 18.37 -7.77 -34.61
C PRO A 347 17.61 -8.56 -33.56
N LEU A 348 17.62 -9.88 -33.56
CA LEU A 348 17.02 -10.70 -32.50
C LEU A 348 17.78 -10.53 -31.18
N VAL A 349 19.11 -10.49 -31.26
CA VAL A 349 19.98 -10.22 -30.09
C VAL A 349 19.80 -8.77 -29.60
N THR A 350 19.70 -7.83 -30.53
CA THR A 350 19.44 -6.42 -30.27
C THR A 350 18.09 -6.23 -29.51
N GLY A 351 17.05 -6.88 -30.03
CA GLY A 351 15.72 -6.88 -29.36
C GLY A 351 15.76 -7.50 -27.96
N THR A 352 16.51 -8.62 -27.81
CA THR A 352 16.71 -9.26 -26.50
C THR A 352 17.42 -8.32 -25.51
N ALA A 353 18.44 -7.59 -25.97
CA ALA A 353 19.13 -6.60 -25.15
C ALA A 353 18.18 -5.47 -24.73
N ALA A 354 17.26 -5.06 -25.60
CA ALA A 354 16.24 -4.06 -25.26
C ALA A 354 15.22 -4.58 -24.22
N LEU A 355 14.78 -5.84 -24.33
CA LEU A 355 13.93 -6.45 -23.28
C LEU A 355 14.65 -6.54 -21.93
N LEU A 356 15.94 -6.88 -21.92
CA LEU A 356 16.77 -6.89 -20.71
C LEU A 356 16.89 -5.49 -20.11
N LYS A 357 17.10 -4.47 -20.94
CA LYS A 357 17.20 -3.07 -20.50
C LYS A 357 15.88 -2.53 -19.92
N GLU A 358 14.73 -2.96 -20.45
CA GLU A 358 13.41 -2.67 -19.83
C GLU A 358 13.28 -3.36 -18.47
N LYS A 359 13.61 -4.64 -18.37
CA LYS A 359 13.47 -5.44 -17.16
C LYS A 359 14.45 -5.03 -16.07
N TYR A 360 15.66 -4.71 -16.45
CA TYR A 360 16.78 -4.36 -15.58
C TYR A 360 17.42 -3.03 -16.03
N PRO A 361 16.73 -1.88 -15.81
CA PRO A 361 17.17 -0.57 -16.37
C PRO A 361 18.56 -0.13 -15.92
N TRP A 362 19.02 -0.67 -14.79
CA TRP A 362 20.34 -0.40 -14.20
C TRP A 362 21.49 -1.20 -14.84
N MET A 363 21.20 -2.28 -15.57
CA MET A 363 22.25 -3.04 -16.24
C MET A 363 22.98 -2.19 -17.28
N ASP A 364 24.28 -2.21 -17.22
CA ASP A 364 25.15 -1.68 -18.28
C ASP A 364 25.28 -2.68 -19.44
N ALA A 365 25.93 -2.25 -20.52
CA ALA A 365 26.15 -3.11 -21.70
C ALA A 365 26.93 -4.38 -21.35
N SER A 366 27.89 -4.29 -20.44
CA SER A 366 28.71 -5.44 -20.03
C SER A 366 27.86 -6.51 -19.37
N LEU A 367 26.96 -6.13 -18.45
CA LEU A 367 26.11 -7.09 -17.76
C LEU A 367 24.99 -7.64 -18.67
N ILE A 368 24.44 -6.82 -19.59
CA ILE A 368 23.51 -7.27 -20.63
C ILE A 368 24.21 -8.32 -21.54
N ARG A 369 25.43 -8.03 -22.00
CA ARG A 369 26.23 -8.96 -22.78
C ARG A 369 26.48 -10.27 -22.01
N GLN A 370 26.96 -10.17 -20.78
CA GLN A 370 27.19 -11.36 -19.93
C GLN A 370 25.91 -12.17 -19.76
N THR A 371 24.75 -11.50 -19.59
CA THR A 371 23.46 -12.16 -19.46
C THR A 371 23.10 -12.93 -20.74
N ILE A 372 23.19 -12.30 -21.92
CA ILE A 372 22.87 -12.93 -23.21
C ILE A 372 23.78 -14.12 -23.44
N LEU A 373 25.09 -13.95 -23.30
CA LEU A 373 26.09 -15.01 -23.58
C LEU A 373 25.95 -16.17 -22.59
N SER A 374 25.87 -15.90 -21.28
CA SER A 374 25.81 -16.94 -20.25
C SER A 374 24.53 -17.76 -20.25
N THR A 375 23.47 -17.24 -20.86
CA THR A 375 22.15 -17.89 -20.91
C THR A 375 21.89 -18.58 -22.25
N ALA A 376 22.77 -18.43 -23.23
CA ALA A 376 22.67 -19.12 -24.50
C ALA A 376 22.58 -20.65 -24.29
N THR A 377 21.83 -21.30 -25.16
CA THR A 377 21.76 -22.76 -25.18
C THR A 377 23.01 -23.30 -25.90
N ASP A 378 23.82 -24.00 -25.15
CA ASP A 378 25.06 -24.58 -25.68
C ASP A 378 24.76 -25.58 -26.83
N ILE A 379 25.36 -25.33 -28.00
CA ILE A 379 25.22 -26.13 -29.19
C ILE A 379 26.62 -26.34 -29.81
N GLY A 380 26.83 -27.43 -30.53
CA GLY A 380 28.14 -27.78 -31.08
C GLY A 380 29.05 -28.49 -30.06
N ALA A 381 30.30 -28.07 -29.97
CA ALA A 381 31.22 -28.59 -28.97
C ALA A 381 30.83 -28.06 -27.57
N VAL A 382 31.14 -28.86 -26.53
CA VAL A 382 30.79 -28.51 -25.15
C VAL A 382 31.47 -27.21 -24.72
N GLY A 383 30.65 -26.22 -24.34
CA GLY A 383 31.12 -24.90 -23.89
C GLY A 383 31.28 -23.92 -25.04
N VAL A 384 32.20 -22.96 -24.89
CA VAL A 384 32.42 -21.93 -25.89
C VAL A 384 33.29 -22.50 -27.04
N ASP A 385 32.79 -22.51 -28.26
CA ASP A 385 33.46 -23.06 -29.41
C ASP A 385 33.65 -22.06 -30.57
N GLU A 386 34.47 -22.42 -31.54
CA GLU A 386 34.86 -21.58 -32.69
C GLU A 386 33.77 -21.48 -33.77
N VAL A 387 32.71 -22.28 -33.67
CA VAL A 387 31.61 -22.27 -34.64
C VAL A 387 30.47 -21.41 -34.13
N TYR A 388 29.97 -21.69 -32.92
CA TYR A 388 28.74 -21.10 -32.38
C TYR A 388 28.97 -20.11 -31.24
N GLY A 389 30.21 -19.88 -30.82
CA GLY A 389 30.53 -19.07 -29.69
C GLY A 389 29.96 -19.66 -28.38
N TRP A 390 29.10 -18.94 -27.70
CA TRP A 390 28.39 -19.35 -26.46
C TRP A 390 27.16 -20.23 -26.73
N GLY A 391 26.79 -20.41 -28.02
CA GLY A 391 25.63 -21.19 -28.40
C GLY A 391 24.43 -20.35 -28.84
N LEU A 392 23.24 -20.96 -28.88
CA LEU A 392 22.03 -20.38 -29.42
C LEU A 392 21.35 -19.43 -28.42
N LEU A 393 20.97 -18.26 -28.90
CA LEU A 393 20.24 -17.25 -28.14
C LEU A 393 18.99 -17.84 -27.42
N ASN A 394 18.88 -17.61 -26.13
CA ASN A 394 17.76 -18.06 -25.31
C ASN A 394 17.15 -16.87 -24.53
N ILE A 395 16.11 -16.28 -25.10
CA ILE A 395 15.47 -15.09 -24.59
C ILE A 395 14.82 -15.33 -23.20
N ASP A 396 14.11 -16.45 -23.06
CA ASP A 396 13.42 -16.81 -21.82
C ASP A 396 14.40 -16.99 -20.65
N LYS A 397 15.54 -17.62 -20.92
CA LYS A 397 16.58 -17.79 -19.91
C LYS A 397 17.28 -16.47 -19.62
N ALA A 398 17.58 -15.65 -20.63
CA ALA A 398 18.16 -14.31 -20.44
C ALA A 398 17.29 -13.40 -19.58
N LEU A 399 15.99 -13.42 -19.77
CA LEU A 399 15.04 -12.64 -18.98
C LEU A 399 14.98 -13.06 -17.51
N LYS A 400 15.49 -14.21 -17.13
CA LYS A 400 15.64 -14.67 -15.75
C LYS A 400 16.92 -14.18 -15.06
N GLY A 401 17.75 -13.41 -15.77
CA GLY A 401 19.04 -12.91 -15.32
C GLY A 401 20.21 -13.78 -15.80
N PRO A 402 21.47 -13.42 -15.46
CA PRO A 402 22.65 -14.19 -15.86
C PRO A 402 22.66 -15.60 -15.27
N ALA A 403 23.36 -16.53 -15.95
CA ALA A 403 23.52 -17.91 -15.50
C ALA A 403 25.00 -18.28 -15.19
N LEU A 404 25.95 -17.44 -15.58
CA LEU A 404 27.36 -17.61 -15.30
C LEU A 404 28.01 -16.28 -14.96
N PHE A 405 28.73 -16.24 -13.86
CA PHE A 405 29.64 -15.17 -13.48
C PHE A 405 31.08 -15.69 -13.54
N SER A 406 31.71 -15.57 -14.71
CA SER A 406 33.10 -15.97 -14.87
C SER A 406 34.02 -14.77 -15.09
N LYS A 407 35.28 -14.90 -14.70
CA LYS A 407 36.31 -13.88 -14.91
C LYS A 407 36.50 -13.58 -16.40
N GLN A 408 36.32 -14.57 -17.25
CA GLN A 408 36.39 -14.41 -18.69
C GLN A 408 35.24 -13.53 -19.23
N LEU A 409 34.01 -13.79 -18.79
CA LEU A 409 32.85 -12.95 -19.20
C LEU A 409 32.88 -11.56 -18.60
N ALA A 410 33.26 -11.45 -17.33
CA ALA A 410 33.36 -10.18 -16.63
C ALA A 410 34.53 -9.31 -17.12
N LEU A 411 35.49 -9.92 -17.83
CA LEU A 411 36.75 -9.27 -18.21
C LEU A 411 37.50 -8.72 -17.01
N GLY A 412 37.47 -9.45 -15.90
CA GLY A 412 38.07 -9.07 -14.62
C GLY A 412 37.70 -10.06 -13.51
N ASP A 413 38.20 -9.80 -12.29
CA ASP A 413 37.99 -10.72 -11.17
C ASP A 413 36.57 -10.70 -10.60
N ASN A 414 35.79 -9.64 -10.86
CA ASN A 414 34.48 -9.43 -10.26
C ASN A 414 33.42 -9.04 -11.30
N VAL A 415 32.20 -9.52 -11.07
CA VAL A 415 30.99 -8.97 -11.68
C VAL A 415 30.45 -7.87 -10.77
N ASN A 416 30.36 -6.65 -11.31
CA ASN A 416 29.85 -5.50 -10.57
C ASN A 416 28.34 -5.31 -10.84
N ILE A 417 27.55 -5.31 -9.79
CA ILE A 417 26.08 -5.20 -9.83
C ILE A 417 25.69 -3.94 -9.05
N ASN A 418 25.50 -2.82 -9.76
CA ASN A 418 25.10 -1.56 -9.16
C ASN A 418 23.62 -1.28 -9.40
N ILE A 419 22.82 -1.44 -8.35
CA ILE A 419 21.35 -1.22 -8.38
C ILE A 419 21.05 0.08 -7.61
N PRO A 420 20.77 1.21 -8.27
CA PRO A 420 20.55 2.47 -7.58
C PRO A 420 19.30 2.46 -6.68
N ASN A 421 18.23 1.80 -7.11
CA ASN A 421 16.96 1.68 -6.39
C ASN A 421 16.13 0.51 -6.93
N GLY A 422 15.04 0.19 -6.23
CA GLY A 422 14.12 -0.88 -6.61
C GLY A 422 14.59 -2.27 -6.21
N THR A 423 13.77 -3.26 -6.51
CA THR A 423 14.03 -4.68 -6.20
C THR A 423 14.00 -5.49 -7.48
N TYR A 424 15.05 -6.29 -7.72
CA TYR A 424 15.20 -7.09 -8.91
C TYR A 424 15.57 -8.53 -8.56
N THR A 425 15.09 -9.47 -9.35
CA THR A 425 15.30 -10.90 -9.11
C THR A 425 16.03 -11.56 -10.27
N PHE A 426 17.10 -12.28 -9.95
CA PHE A 426 17.71 -13.28 -10.82
C PHE A 426 17.23 -14.67 -10.39
N SER A 427 16.57 -15.37 -11.30
CA SER A 427 15.98 -16.68 -11.00
C SER A 427 16.69 -17.85 -11.67
N ASN A 428 17.70 -17.60 -12.50
CA ASN A 428 18.57 -18.64 -12.99
C ASN A 428 19.47 -19.19 -11.86
N ASN A 429 19.87 -20.46 -11.98
CA ASN A 429 21.03 -20.95 -11.27
C ASN A 429 22.28 -20.25 -11.82
N ILE A 430 23.15 -19.77 -10.92
CA ILE A 430 24.34 -19.00 -11.29
C ILE A 430 25.59 -19.78 -10.87
N SER A 431 26.44 -20.09 -11.84
CA SER A 431 27.75 -20.69 -11.58
C SER A 431 28.89 -19.73 -11.94
N GLY A 432 30.12 -20.12 -11.66
CA GLY A 432 31.34 -19.44 -12.14
C GLY A 432 32.38 -19.14 -11.07
N ASP A 433 33.47 -18.54 -11.53
CA ASP A 433 34.70 -18.30 -10.75
C ASP A 433 34.97 -16.82 -10.45
N ALA A 434 34.13 -15.92 -11.01
CA ALA A 434 34.21 -14.50 -10.70
C ALA A 434 33.64 -14.18 -9.29
N GLY A 435 34.22 -13.18 -8.65
CA GLY A 435 33.60 -12.57 -7.48
C GLY A 435 32.36 -11.75 -7.85
N VAL A 436 31.53 -11.44 -6.86
CA VAL A 436 30.35 -10.58 -7.02
C VAL A 436 30.47 -9.37 -6.10
N VAL A 437 30.32 -8.18 -6.67
CA VAL A 437 30.27 -6.93 -5.91
C VAL A 437 28.89 -6.32 -6.11
N LYS A 438 28.05 -6.32 -5.07
CA LYS A 438 26.73 -5.70 -5.06
C LYS A 438 26.81 -4.28 -4.47
N ASP A 439 26.51 -3.31 -5.30
CA ASP A 439 26.49 -1.89 -4.96
C ASP A 439 25.09 -1.26 -5.20
N GLY A 440 24.95 0.01 -4.79
CA GLY A 440 23.72 0.79 -4.91
C GLY A 440 22.68 0.42 -3.84
N ALA A 441 21.74 1.33 -3.61
CA ALA A 441 20.74 1.23 -2.53
C ALA A 441 19.60 0.22 -2.80
N GLY A 442 19.46 -0.27 -4.04
CA GLY A 442 18.43 -1.23 -4.41
C GLY A 442 18.75 -2.67 -4.01
N ASP A 443 17.75 -3.53 -4.15
CA ASP A 443 17.79 -4.93 -3.73
C ASP A 443 18.02 -5.87 -4.89
N LEU A 444 18.86 -6.88 -4.67
CA LEU A 444 19.01 -8.03 -5.56
C LEU A 444 18.55 -9.30 -4.84
N ILE A 445 17.66 -10.05 -5.46
CA ILE A 445 17.21 -11.36 -5.00
C ILE A 445 17.80 -12.44 -5.93
N LEU A 446 18.56 -13.36 -5.36
CA LEU A 446 19.01 -14.57 -6.04
C LEU A 446 18.10 -15.72 -5.61
N SER A 447 17.15 -16.09 -6.47
CA SER A 447 16.17 -17.13 -6.16
C SER A 447 16.54 -18.51 -6.68
N GLY A 448 17.52 -18.59 -7.59
CA GLY A 448 18.15 -19.84 -8.04
C GLY A 448 19.28 -20.31 -7.13
N HIS A 449 19.80 -21.50 -7.38
CA HIS A 449 21.00 -21.99 -6.71
C HIS A 449 22.26 -21.33 -7.28
N SER A 450 23.18 -20.93 -6.42
CA SER A 450 24.44 -20.32 -6.83
C SER A 450 25.60 -21.20 -6.41
N THR A 451 26.38 -21.66 -7.41
CA THR A 451 27.62 -22.45 -7.23
C THR A 451 28.87 -21.63 -7.53
N LEU A 452 28.80 -20.34 -7.22
CA LEU A 452 29.90 -19.39 -7.36
C LEU A 452 31.09 -19.78 -6.47
N THR A 453 32.32 -19.69 -6.99
CA THR A 453 33.55 -19.95 -6.25
C THR A 453 34.30 -18.67 -5.88
N GLY A 454 34.12 -17.59 -6.64
CA GLY A 454 34.69 -16.28 -6.31
C GLY A 454 33.96 -15.61 -5.13
N PRO A 455 34.64 -14.71 -4.38
CA PRO A 455 34.07 -14.09 -3.19
C PRO A 455 32.96 -13.11 -3.52
N THR A 456 31.97 -12.99 -2.62
CA THR A 456 30.87 -12.03 -2.74
C THR A 456 31.04 -10.91 -1.71
N THR A 457 30.94 -9.65 -2.15
CA THR A 457 30.92 -8.47 -1.30
C THR A 457 29.62 -7.71 -1.50
N VAL A 458 28.89 -7.46 -0.42
CA VAL A 458 27.72 -6.59 -0.40
C VAL A 458 28.15 -5.26 0.16
N ASN A 459 28.35 -4.26 -0.70
CA ASN A 459 28.83 -2.94 -0.32
C ASN A 459 27.68 -2.02 0.12
N ALA A 460 26.54 -2.11 -0.56
CA ALA A 460 25.37 -1.28 -0.30
C ALA A 460 24.06 -1.97 -0.69
N GLY A 461 22.94 -1.49 -0.13
CA GLY A 461 21.61 -2.05 -0.35
C GLY A 461 21.50 -3.47 0.18
N ARG A 462 20.69 -4.30 -0.49
CA ARG A 462 20.35 -5.64 -0.01
C ARG A 462 20.69 -6.71 -1.05
N LEU A 463 21.34 -7.77 -0.61
CA LEU A 463 21.45 -9.04 -1.34
C LEU A 463 20.59 -10.08 -0.61
N GLN A 464 19.57 -10.62 -1.26
CA GLN A 464 18.80 -11.74 -0.73
C GLN A 464 19.19 -13.04 -1.43
N VAL A 465 19.44 -14.06 -0.64
CA VAL A 465 19.79 -15.41 -1.11
C VAL A 465 18.74 -16.41 -0.66
N ASN A 466 18.15 -17.10 -1.63
CA ASN A 466 17.22 -18.20 -1.40
C ASN A 466 17.86 -19.51 -1.90
N GLY A 467 17.85 -20.56 -1.09
CA GLY A 467 18.45 -21.85 -1.48
C GLY A 467 19.96 -21.92 -1.25
N VAL A 468 20.71 -22.58 -2.15
CA VAL A 468 22.15 -22.86 -1.99
C VAL A 468 22.98 -21.69 -2.53
N TYR A 469 23.99 -21.30 -1.76
CA TYR A 469 24.99 -20.28 -2.16
C TYR A 469 26.39 -20.72 -1.74
N SER A 470 27.32 -20.90 -2.70
CA SER A 470 28.61 -21.53 -2.42
C SER A 470 29.76 -20.54 -2.12
N SER A 471 29.58 -19.26 -2.43
CA SER A 471 30.60 -18.23 -2.22
C SER A 471 30.72 -17.80 -0.75
N SER A 472 31.93 -17.38 -0.34
CA SER A 472 32.06 -16.59 0.89
C SER A 472 31.43 -15.21 0.74
N ILE A 473 30.86 -14.69 1.82
CA ILE A 473 30.13 -13.42 1.78
C ILE A 473 30.70 -12.44 2.78
N SER A 474 31.03 -11.23 2.31
CA SER A 474 31.38 -10.09 3.14
C SER A 474 30.29 -9.02 3.06
N VAL A 475 29.63 -8.73 4.18
CA VAL A 475 28.61 -7.69 4.29
C VAL A 475 29.24 -6.44 4.87
N ARG A 476 29.26 -5.35 4.11
CA ARG A 476 29.86 -4.08 4.55
C ARG A 476 28.88 -3.28 5.40
N ARG A 477 29.41 -2.28 6.09
CA ARG A 477 28.63 -1.37 6.94
C ARG A 477 27.47 -0.75 6.14
N GLN A 478 26.25 -0.78 6.69
CA GLN A 478 25.00 -0.33 6.07
C GLN A 478 24.47 -1.18 4.90
N ALA A 479 25.15 -2.26 4.52
CA ALA A 479 24.62 -3.23 3.58
C ALA A 479 23.87 -4.34 4.34
N THR A 480 23.00 -5.04 3.62
CA THR A 480 22.19 -6.12 4.17
C THR A 480 22.35 -7.40 3.34
N LEU A 481 22.68 -8.49 4.01
CA LEU A 481 22.48 -9.84 3.48
C LEU A 481 21.19 -10.41 4.07
N SER A 482 20.26 -10.77 3.21
CA SER A 482 19.02 -11.43 3.62
C SER A 482 19.07 -12.90 3.21
N THR A 483 18.72 -13.79 4.13
CA THR A 483 18.67 -15.23 3.88
C THR A 483 17.26 -15.76 4.16
N LYS A 484 16.76 -16.58 3.25
CA LYS A 484 15.44 -17.21 3.40
C LYS A 484 15.55 -18.70 3.12
N ASN A 485 15.53 -19.52 4.20
CA ASN A 485 15.73 -20.97 4.11
C ASN A 485 16.96 -21.33 3.26
N ALA A 486 18.09 -20.65 3.50
CA ALA A 486 19.27 -20.71 2.67
C ALA A 486 20.31 -21.69 3.21
N VAL A 487 21.17 -22.17 2.31
CA VAL A 487 22.37 -22.96 2.64
C VAL A 487 23.59 -22.24 2.10
N ILE A 488 24.32 -21.55 2.96
CA ILE A 488 25.58 -20.89 2.62
C ILE A 488 26.73 -21.89 2.84
N LYS A 489 27.35 -22.33 1.76
CA LYS A 489 28.40 -23.37 1.81
C LYS A 489 29.76 -22.88 2.31
N ASN A 490 29.90 -21.57 2.52
CA ASN A 490 31.17 -20.93 2.90
C ASN A 490 30.95 -19.96 4.08
N SER A 491 31.99 -19.21 4.43
CA SER A 491 31.99 -18.31 5.60
C SER A 491 31.28 -16.98 5.30
N ILE A 492 30.74 -16.37 6.36
CA ILE A 492 30.17 -15.02 6.34
C ILE A 492 30.96 -14.13 7.28
N THR A 493 31.39 -12.95 6.78
CA THR A 493 31.88 -11.82 7.59
C THR A 493 30.86 -10.68 7.55
N ASN A 494 30.34 -10.31 8.70
CA ASN A 494 29.28 -9.31 8.83
C ASN A 494 29.77 -8.04 9.53
N ASP A 495 29.86 -6.91 8.79
CA ASP A 495 30.04 -5.54 9.31
C ASP A 495 28.74 -4.72 9.16
N GLY A 496 27.71 -5.29 8.56
CA GLY A 496 26.43 -4.67 8.29
C GLY A 496 25.27 -5.38 8.99
N ILE A 497 24.29 -5.79 8.20
CA ILE A 497 23.07 -6.43 8.69
C ILE A 497 22.93 -7.81 8.04
N ILE A 498 22.68 -8.83 8.85
CA ILE A 498 22.15 -10.11 8.41
C ILE A 498 20.66 -10.17 8.76
N GLU A 499 19.78 -10.34 7.77
CA GLU A 499 18.37 -10.65 7.99
C GLU A 499 18.13 -12.12 7.71
N ASN A 500 17.64 -12.85 8.70
CA ASN A 500 17.36 -14.28 8.57
C ASN A 500 15.87 -14.59 8.73
N SER A 501 15.31 -15.26 7.75
CA SER A 501 13.93 -15.76 7.78
C SER A 501 13.91 -17.27 7.54
N GLY A 502 13.30 -18.01 8.45
CA GLY A 502 13.31 -19.48 8.44
C GLY A 502 14.65 -20.09 8.87
N SER A 503 14.97 -21.27 8.36
CA SER A 503 16.19 -21.99 8.75
C SER A 503 17.30 -21.76 7.74
N THR A 504 18.38 -21.13 8.14
CA THR A 504 19.57 -20.90 7.32
C THR A 504 20.76 -21.67 7.89
N GLN A 505 21.43 -22.45 7.05
CA GLN A 505 22.67 -23.19 7.39
C GLN A 505 23.89 -22.45 6.81
N ILE A 506 24.91 -22.28 7.62
CA ILE A 506 26.23 -21.75 7.21
C ILE A 506 27.26 -22.87 7.45
N SER A 507 27.89 -23.40 6.38
CA SER A 507 28.85 -24.47 6.52
C SER A 507 30.24 -23.99 6.93
N GLY A 508 30.58 -22.74 6.61
CA GLY A 508 31.81 -22.09 7.06
C GLY A 508 31.63 -21.35 8.39
N ASP A 509 32.55 -20.44 8.66
CA ASP A 509 32.54 -19.62 9.88
C ASP A 509 31.54 -18.45 9.76
N TYR A 510 30.97 -18.04 10.88
CA TYR A 510 30.26 -16.79 11.02
C TYR A 510 31.03 -15.81 11.90
N LYS A 511 31.49 -14.72 11.33
CA LYS A 511 32.20 -13.67 12.03
C LYS A 511 31.43 -12.35 11.98
N ALA A 512 30.89 -11.92 13.11
CA ALA A 512 30.37 -10.58 13.31
C ALA A 512 31.51 -9.59 13.60
N LEU A 513 31.38 -8.36 13.11
CA LEU A 513 32.23 -7.24 13.50
C LEU A 513 31.46 -6.32 14.46
N GLU A 514 32.19 -5.48 15.18
CA GLU A 514 31.59 -4.53 16.12
C GLU A 514 30.54 -3.64 15.42
N ASN A 515 29.38 -3.43 16.06
CA ASN A 515 28.25 -2.69 15.55
C ASN A 515 27.45 -3.38 14.42
N SER A 516 27.84 -4.56 13.99
CA SER A 516 27.00 -5.34 13.07
C SER A 516 25.71 -5.81 13.76
N LYS A 517 24.73 -6.19 12.95
CA LYS A 517 23.40 -6.58 13.45
C LYS A 517 22.95 -7.89 12.82
N VAL A 518 22.33 -8.74 13.64
CA VAL A 518 21.51 -9.87 13.18
C VAL A 518 20.05 -9.49 13.41
N VAL A 519 19.23 -9.59 12.38
CA VAL A 519 17.79 -9.46 12.43
C VAL A 519 17.20 -10.82 12.11
N THR A 520 16.29 -11.32 12.93
CA THR A 520 15.70 -12.63 12.75
C THR A 520 14.19 -12.57 12.97
N ASP A 521 13.45 -13.37 12.20
CA ASP A 521 12.01 -13.54 12.38
C ASP A 521 11.73 -14.57 13.51
N LEU A 522 10.47 -14.64 13.95
CA LEU A 522 10.04 -15.71 14.84
C LEU A 522 10.24 -17.08 14.18
N ASN A 523 10.61 -18.08 14.98
CA ASN A 523 10.87 -19.46 14.56
C ASN A 523 11.98 -19.60 13.49
N SER A 524 12.86 -18.59 13.39
CA SER A 524 14.00 -18.59 12.48
C SER A 524 15.30 -18.90 13.22
N ASN A 525 16.18 -19.66 12.56
CA ASN A 525 17.47 -20.09 13.11
C ASN A 525 18.60 -19.93 12.10
N LEU A 526 19.75 -19.46 12.56
CA LEU A 526 21.04 -19.58 11.86
C LEU A 526 21.81 -20.75 12.47
N HIS A 527 21.97 -21.84 11.71
CA HIS A 527 22.82 -22.97 12.11
C HIS A 527 24.19 -22.87 11.48
N VAL A 528 25.25 -22.80 12.28
CA VAL A 528 26.62 -22.61 11.83
C VAL A 528 27.47 -23.84 12.14
N GLN A 529 28.01 -24.49 11.10
CA GLN A 529 28.86 -25.66 11.25
C GLN A 529 30.32 -25.28 11.61
N GLY A 530 30.77 -24.10 11.17
CA GLY A 530 32.08 -23.53 11.50
C GLY A 530 32.07 -22.81 12.85
N LYS A 531 33.06 -21.92 13.04
CA LYS A 531 33.20 -21.10 14.24
C LYS A 531 32.23 -19.92 14.22
N VAL A 532 31.68 -19.59 15.38
CA VAL A 532 30.84 -18.41 15.56
C VAL A 532 31.56 -17.40 16.43
N ASN A 533 31.67 -16.15 15.97
CA ASN A 533 32.13 -15.03 16.78
C ASN A 533 31.12 -13.88 16.67
N LEU A 534 30.46 -13.55 17.80
CA LEU A 534 29.40 -12.53 17.89
C LEU A 534 29.93 -11.11 18.12
N ASN A 535 31.13 -10.97 18.72
CA ASN A 535 31.87 -9.72 18.88
C ASN A 535 31.00 -8.52 19.36
N ASN A 536 30.14 -8.71 20.34
CA ASN A 536 29.23 -7.69 20.88
C ASN A 536 28.33 -7.04 19.80
N SER A 537 27.98 -7.77 18.75
CA SER A 537 27.01 -7.33 17.76
C SER A 537 25.60 -7.22 18.35
N ARG A 538 24.66 -6.70 17.58
CA ARG A 538 23.28 -6.47 18.03
C ARG A 538 22.36 -7.54 17.49
N LEU A 539 21.34 -7.89 18.28
CA LEU A 539 20.26 -8.76 17.85
C LEU A 539 18.94 -7.98 17.81
N GLU A 540 18.20 -8.15 16.73
CA GLU A 540 16.81 -7.69 16.62
C GLU A 540 15.92 -8.87 16.24
N ILE A 541 14.80 -9.03 16.96
CA ILE A 541 13.82 -10.08 16.68
C ILE A 541 12.54 -9.41 16.19
N LYS A 542 12.19 -9.67 14.94
CA LYS A 542 10.93 -9.21 14.34
C LYS A 542 9.83 -10.21 14.66
N PRO A 543 8.66 -9.78 15.13
CA PRO A 543 7.52 -10.66 15.37
C PRO A 543 6.83 -11.03 14.04
N GLU A 544 7.59 -11.60 13.11
CA GLU A 544 7.17 -12.01 11.77
C GLU A 544 7.50 -13.47 11.55
N GLU A 545 6.74 -14.14 10.71
CA GLU A 545 6.98 -15.48 10.23
C GLU A 545 6.59 -15.57 8.76
N ASN A 546 7.52 -15.95 7.89
CA ASN A 546 7.33 -15.99 6.43
C ASN A 546 6.89 -14.64 5.81
N GLY A 547 7.27 -13.51 6.44
CA GLY A 547 6.91 -12.17 5.99
C GLY A 547 5.52 -11.71 6.46
N GLU A 548 4.83 -12.50 7.28
CA GLU A 548 3.58 -12.12 7.94
C GLU A 548 3.82 -11.81 9.40
N ARG A 549 3.28 -10.68 9.85
CA ARG A 549 3.35 -10.31 11.25
C ARG A 549 2.51 -11.24 12.12
N LYS A 550 3.07 -11.70 13.23
CA LYS A 550 2.44 -12.61 14.19
C LYS A 550 2.15 -11.90 15.50
N TYR A 551 1.05 -12.28 16.10
CA TYR A 551 0.74 -11.88 17.46
C TYR A 551 1.59 -12.68 18.45
N VAL A 552 2.19 -11.98 19.42
CA VAL A 552 3.00 -12.58 20.48
C VAL A 552 2.23 -12.53 21.78
N THR A 553 2.08 -13.68 22.45
CA THR A 553 1.35 -13.79 23.73
C THR A 553 2.17 -13.28 24.92
N ALA A 554 1.53 -13.12 26.08
CA ALA A 554 2.21 -12.77 27.32
C ALA A 554 3.18 -13.88 27.78
N ASN A 555 2.83 -15.14 27.58
CA ASN A 555 3.72 -16.28 27.82
C ASN A 555 4.88 -16.32 26.83
N GLY A 556 4.66 -15.78 25.63
CA GLY A 556 5.67 -15.59 24.62
C GLY A 556 6.12 -16.87 23.90
N THR A 557 6.99 -16.66 22.91
CA THR A 557 7.60 -17.71 22.09
C THR A 557 9.08 -17.79 22.39
N ALA A 558 9.59 -18.98 22.66
CA ALA A 558 11.03 -19.24 22.78
C ALA A 558 11.54 -19.89 21.49
N GLN A 559 12.70 -19.43 20.99
CA GLN A 559 13.35 -19.94 19.78
C GLN A 559 14.87 -19.96 19.91
N ASN A 560 15.52 -20.85 19.17
CA ASN A 560 16.96 -20.80 18.99
C ASN A 560 17.26 -19.82 17.85
N VAL A 561 17.97 -18.75 18.12
CA VAL A 561 18.38 -17.74 17.15
C VAL A 561 19.61 -18.15 16.36
N ILE A 562 20.61 -18.65 17.09
CA ILE A 562 21.85 -19.21 16.53
C ILE A 562 22.11 -20.56 17.21
N THR A 563 22.41 -21.56 16.40
CA THR A 563 22.95 -22.84 16.87
C THR A 563 24.28 -23.09 16.17
N SER A 564 25.22 -23.72 16.83
CA SER A 564 26.54 -23.99 16.28
C SER A 564 27.04 -25.38 16.64
N ASP A 565 27.78 -26.03 15.74
CA ASP A 565 28.50 -27.29 16.02
C ASP A 565 29.73 -27.05 16.90
N ASN A 566 30.18 -25.79 16.99
CA ASN A 566 31.32 -25.36 17.78
C ASN A 566 30.90 -24.36 18.87
N LYS A 567 31.76 -24.13 19.83
CA LYS A 567 31.58 -23.13 20.87
C LYS A 567 31.40 -21.74 20.24
N ILE A 568 30.41 -21.00 20.72
CA ILE A 568 30.11 -19.62 20.32
C ILE A 568 30.99 -18.68 21.14
N ASP A 569 31.81 -17.87 20.47
CA ASP A 569 32.64 -16.82 21.07
C ASP A 569 31.90 -15.48 21.07
N GLY A 570 32.06 -14.74 22.20
CA GLY A 570 31.41 -13.43 22.39
C GLY A 570 29.89 -13.53 22.65
N ASN A 571 29.28 -12.40 22.81
CA ASN A 571 27.85 -12.25 23.13
C ASN A 571 27.24 -11.21 22.20
N PHE A 572 25.90 -11.13 22.16
CA PHE A 572 25.19 -9.95 21.68
C PHE A 572 25.23 -8.86 22.77
N GLU A 573 25.53 -7.61 22.38
CA GLU A 573 25.50 -6.45 23.28
C GLU A 573 24.08 -6.22 23.85
N ASN A 574 23.08 -6.31 22.98
CA ASN A 574 21.67 -6.12 23.33
C ASN A 574 20.75 -6.91 22.39
N VAL A 575 19.50 -7.07 22.84
CA VAL A 575 18.41 -7.60 22.01
C VAL A 575 17.29 -6.58 21.93
N ASN A 576 16.86 -6.29 20.72
CA ASN A 576 15.76 -5.38 20.40
C ASN A 576 14.58 -6.14 19.78
N THR A 577 13.41 -5.61 20.00
CA THR A 577 12.16 -6.01 19.35
C THR A 577 11.20 -4.82 19.39
N ASP A 578 9.95 -4.99 18.97
CA ASP A 578 8.96 -3.91 18.99
C ASP A 578 8.71 -3.36 20.39
N ASP A 579 8.36 -2.08 20.48
CA ASP A 579 8.16 -1.35 21.73
C ASP A 579 7.17 -2.03 22.72
N MET A 580 6.15 -2.71 22.21
CA MET A 580 5.18 -3.44 23.03
C MET A 580 5.59 -4.87 23.38
N LEU A 581 6.78 -5.28 23.00
CA LEU A 581 7.32 -6.60 23.27
C LEU A 581 8.52 -6.54 24.21
N ASN A 582 8.83 -7.65 24.83
CA ASN A 582 10.07 -7.92 25.55
C ASN A 582 10.81 -9.03 24.82
N ALA A 583 12.11 -8.89 24.65
CA ALA A 583 12.97 -9.97 24.23
C ALA A 583 14.04 -10.23 25.31
N LYS A 584 14.28 -11.49 25.62
CA LYS A 584 15.32 -11.93 26.55
C LYS A 584 16.16 -13.00 25.89
N ILE A 585 17.49 -12.86 25.97
CA ILE A 585 18.47 -13.80 25.44
C ILE A 585 18.91 -14.75 26.54
N ASN A 586 19.13 -16.01 26.17
CA ASN A 586 19.87 -16.98 26.96
C ASN A 586 20.91 -17.62 26.04
N GLN A 587 22.17 -17.64 26.46
CA GLN A 587 23.29 -18.20 25.70
C GLN A 587 23.97 -19.30 26.51
N ASN A 588 24.18 -20.44 25.88
CA ASN A 588 25.06 -21.49 26.35
C ASN A 588 26.23 -21.67 25.36
N GLU A 589 27.05 -22.69 25.53
CA GLU A 589 28.24 -22.91 24.70
C GLU A 589 27.98 -22.93 23.20
N ASN A 590 26.87 -23.55 22.78
CA ASN A 590 26.60 -23.83 21.36
C ASN A 590 25.28 -23.23 20.85
N THR A 591 24.57 -22.50 21.71
CA THR A 591 23.24 -21.98 21.35
C THR A 591 22.98 -20.59 21.92
N VAL A 592 22.51 -19.70 21.10
CA VAL A 592 21.84 -18.47 21.54
C VAL A 592 20.35 -18.65 21.32
N SER A 593 19.59 -18.67 22.41
CA SER A 593 18.14 -18.70 22.38
C SER A 593 17.54 -17.37 22.82
N ALA A 594 16.35 -17.07 22.35
CA ALA A 594 15.62 -15.88 22.74
C ALA A 594 14.18 -16.24 23.07
N LYS A 595 13.60 -15.55 24.07
CA LYS A 595 12.19 -15.57 24.37
C LYS A 595 11.59 -14.21 24.14
N VAL A 596 10.61 -14.12 23.22
CA VAL A 596 9.85 -12.90 22.93
C VAL A 596 8.46 -13.02 23.53
N SER A 597 8.02 -12.02 24.30
CA SER A 597 6.72 -11.99 24.96
C SER A 597 6.14 -10.57 24.91
N ARG A 598 4.81 -10.43 24.91
CA ARG A 598 4.20 -9.11 24.96
C ARG A 598 4.32 -8.47 26.35
N LYS A 599 4.38 -7.15 26.38
CA LYS A 599 4.18 -6.34 27.58
C LYS A 599 2.68 -6.29 27.93
N ASN A 600 2.37 -6.03 29.19
CA ASN A 600 1.03 -5.60 29.56
C ASN A 600 0.78 -4.22 28.93
N VAL A 601 -0.37 -4.07 28.24
CA VAL A 601 -0.66 -2.84 27.47
C VAL A 601 -0.84 -1.63 28.39
N LEU A 602 -1.51 -1.81 29.54
CA LEU A 602 -1.71 -0.73 30.51
C LEU A 602 -0.37 -0.29 31.11
N ASP A 603 0.42 -1.23 31.62
CA ASP A 603 1.74 -0.94 32.19
C ASP A 603 2.68 -0.23 31.20
N TYR A 604 2.57 -0.58 29.91
CA TYR A 604 3.32 0.07 28.85
C TYR A 604 2.87 1.53 28.65
N VAL A 605 1.55 1.77 28.59
CA VAL A 605 0.99 3.11 28.36
C VAL A 605 1.17 4.02 29.58
N GLU A 606 1.08 3.50 30.81
CA GLU A 606 1.28 4.28 32.04
C GLU A 606 2.70 4.83 32.20
N LYS A 607 3.71 4.13 31.66
CA LYS A 607 5.11 4.57 31.67
C LYS A 607 5.39 5.69 30.66
N ILE A 608 4.43 6.02 29.80
CA ILE A 608 4.62 7.02 28.78
C ILE A 608 4.20 8.39 29.32
N ALA A 609 5.13 9.34 29.29
CA ALA A 609 4.86 10.71 29.71
C ALA A 609 3.72 11.34 28.89
N GLY A 610 2.74 11.92 29.59
CA GLY A 610 1.61 12.58 28.95
C GLY A 610 0.43 11.68 28.56
N SER A 611 0.46 10.38 28.88
CA SER A 611 -0.71 9.49 28.74
C SER A 611 -1.80 9.89 29.71
N ASP A 612 -3.00 10.10 29.22
CA ASP A 612 -4.16 10.55 29.98
C ASP A 612 -5.15 9.43 30.30
N GLU A 613 -6.22 9.77 31.03
CA GLU A 613 -7.23 8.81 31.48
C GLU A 613 -7.94 8.06 30.35
N MET A 614 -8.22 8.72 29.25
CA MET A 614 -8.86 8.07 28.10
C MET A 614 -7.93 7.01 27.48
N GLN A 615 -6.65 7.35 27.30
CA GLN A 615 -5.64 6.43 26.76
C GLN A 615 -5.37 5.26 27.69
N LYS A 616 -5.30 5.51 29.01
CA LYS A 616 -5.15 4.45 30.02
C LYS A 616 -6.36 3.52 30.06
N ASN A 617 -7.57 4.05 29.97
CA ASN A 617 -8.78 3.24 29.89
C ASN A 617 -8.80 2.39 28.60
N THR A 618 -8.39 2.96 27.45
CA THR A 618 -8.24 2.21 26.20
C THR A 618 -7.21 1.09 26.34
N ALA A 619 -6.06 1.38 26.94
CA ALA A 619 -5.00 0.40 27.18
C ALA A 619 -5.48 -0.74 28.10
N GLN A 620 -6.24 -0.45 29.15
CA GLN A 620 -6.85 -1.46 30.00
C GLN A 620 -7.85 -2.34 29.25
N ASN A 621 -8.64 -1.74 28.34
CA ASN A 621 -9.59 -2.47 27.53
C ASN A 621 -8.87 -3.39 26.52
N LEU A 622 -7.80 -2.92 25.91
CA LEU A 622 -6.92 -3.72 25.04
C LEU A 622 -6.24 -4.85 25.81
N GLU A 623 -5.76 -4.57 27.03
CA GLU A 623 -5.14 -5.62 27.87
C GLU A 623 -6.12 -6.72 28.19
N THR A 624 -7.37 -6.38 28.56
CA THR A 624 -8.43 -7.35 28.83
C THR A 624 -8.72 -8.22 27.59
N ALA A 625 -8.74 -7.60 26.41
CA ALA A 625 -8.92 -8.31 25.16
C ALA A 625 -7.71 -9.21 24.83
N PHE A 626 -6.49 -8.72 25.01
CA PHE A 626 -5.28 -9.48 24.72
C PHE A 626 -5.10 -10.66 25.68
N GLN A 627 -5.47 -10.52 26.96
CA GLN A 627 -5.48 -11.64 27.89
C GLN A 627 -6.44 -12.75 27.45
N ASN A 628 -7.63 -12.39 26.96
CA ASN A 628 -8.58 -13.37 26.42
C ASN A 628 -8.07 -14.00 25.12
N LEU A 629 -7.41 -13.22 24.24
CA LEU A 629 -6.78 -13.72 23.03
C LEU A 629 -5.65 -14.71 23.36
N ASP A 630 -4.78 -14.37 24.33
CA ASP A 630 -3.72 -15.26 24.81
C ASP A 630 -4.30 -16.62 25.25
N GLN A 631 -5.38 -16.60 26.05
CA GLN A 631 -6.06 -17.82 26.49
C GLN A 631 -6.64 -18.63 25.32
N ASN A 632 -7.21 -17.97 24.29
CA ASN A 632 -7.70 -18.67 23.10
C ASN A 632 -6.58 -19.34 22.31
N ILE A 633 -5.41 -18.69 22.21
CA ILE A 633 -4.24 -19.24 21.55
C ILE A 633 -3.71 -20.45 22.34
N GLU A 634 -3.54 -20.31 23.66
CA GLU A 634 -3.02 -21.36 24.53
C GLU A 634 -3.94 -22.58 24.58
N ASN A 635 -5.25 -22.37 24.52
CA ASN A 635 -6.26 -23.45 24.51
C ASN A 635 -6.48 -24.07 23.12
N GLY A 636 -5.77 -23.60 22.07
CA GLY A 636 -5.92 -24.09 20.71
C GLY A 636 -7.24 -23.69 20.03
N THR A 637 -7.95 -22.68 20.54
CA THR A 637 -9.21 -22.16 20.01
C THR A 637 -9.04 -20.90 19.16
N ALA A 638 -7.82 -20.52 18.87
CA ALA A 638 -7.48 -19.30 18.12
C ALA A 638 -8.09 -19.23 16.71
N GLY A 639 -8.39 -20.39 16.08
CA GLY A 639 -9.01 -20.42 14.75
C GLY A 639 -10.32 -19.62 14.66
N ASN A 640 -11.08 -19.54 15.76
CA ASN A 640 -12.33 -18.79 15.83
C ASN A 640 -12.14 -17.27 15.85
N VAL A 641 -10.93 -16.78 16.18
CA VAL A 641 -10.57 -15.37 16.35
C VAL A 641 -9.36 -14.97 15.51
N ALA A 642 -8.99 -15.75 14.50
CA ALA A 642 -7.78 -15.56 13.69
C ALA A 642 -7.70 -14.20 12.99
N GLN A 643 -8.85 -13.60 12.63
CA GLN A 643 -8.85 -12.24 12.05
C GLN A 643 -8.56 -11.18 13.10
N PHE A 644 -9.08 -11.34 14.32
CA PHE A 644 -8.77 -10.45 15.44
C PHE A 644 -7.30 -10.55 15.81
N GLU A 645 -6.74 -11.76 15.87
CA GLU A 645 -5.33 -12.05 16.15
C GLU A 645 -4.40 -11.31 15.17
N ARG A 646 -4.65 -11.41 13.85
CA ARG A 646 -3.86 -10.68 12.84
C ARG A 646 -3.90 -9.16 13.04
N LYS A 647 -5.07 -8.60 13.37
CA LYS A 647 -5.20 -7.17 13.66
C LYS A 647 -4.57 -6.78 14.99
N ALA A 648 -4.61 -7.66 15.99
CA ALA A 648 -3.94 -7.47 17.28
C ALA A 648 -2.40 -7.45 17.11
N ALA A 649 -1.85 -8.28 16.23
CA ALA A 649 -0.44 -8.23 15.86
C ALA A 649 -0.01 -6.85 15.33
N THR A 650 -0.85 -6.19 14.55
CA THR A 650 -0.60 -4.82 14.07
C THR A 650 -0.53 -3.82 15.23
N LEU A 651 -1.35 -3.97 16.25
CA LEU A 651 -1.33 -3.11 17.43
C LEU A 651 -0.09 -3.32 18.31
N GLN A 652 0.56 -4.48 18.25
CA GLN A 652 1.84 -4.69 18.94
C GLN A 652 3.00 -3.91 18.32
N ALA A 653 2.85 -3.40 17.09
CA ALA A 653 3.82 -2.57 16.38
C ALA A 653 3.64 -1.06 16.59
N LEU A 654 2.85 -0.64 17.58
CA LEU A 654 2.64 0.78 17.87
C LEU A 654 3.96 1.48 18.18
N THR A 655 4.20 2.59 17.49
CA THR A 655 5.36 3.45 17.68
C THR A 655 4.98 4.74 18.42
N SER A 656 5.95 5.48 18.88
CA SER A 656 5.73 6.79 19.51
C SER A 656 4.96 7.77 18.61
N SER A 657 5.05 7.62 17.29
CA SER A 657 4.43 8.55 16.32
C SER A 657 2.93 8.30 16.09
N ASN A 658 2.42 7.06 16.23
CA ASN A 658 1.03 6.72 15.92
C ASN A 658 0.21 6.25 17.13
N ARG A 659 0.87 5.89 18.25
CA ARG A 659 0.25 5.33 19.43
C ARG A 659 -0.90 6.17 20.00
N ALA A 660 -0.69 7.48 20.16
CA ALA A 660 -1.71 8.37 20.70
C ALA A 660 -2.99 8.37 19.84
N ALA A 661 -2.83 8.48 18.51
CA ALA A 661 -3.96 8.45 17.59
C ALA A 661 -4.72 7.12 17.63
N VAL A 662 -3.99 6.00 17.72
CA VAL A 662 -4.59 4.66 17.81
C VAL A 662 -5.37 4.49 19.11
N LEU A 663 -4.76 4.81 20.27
CA LEU A 663 -5.44 4.70 21.57
C LEU A 663 -6.66 5.63 21.66
N ASP A 664 -6.54 6.86 21.16
CA ASP A 664 -7.65 7.83 21.13
C ASP A 664 -8.80 7.30 20.25
N SER A 665 -8.50 6.75 19.07
CA SER A 665 -9.52 6.22 18.16
C SER A 665 -10.22 4.97 18.70
N LEU A 666 -9.49 4.11 19.43
CA LEU A 666 -10.02 2.88 20.02
C LEU A 666 -10.80 3.11 21.32
N SER A 667 -10.77 4.32 21.88
CA SER A 667 -11.39 4.61 23.19
C SER A 667 -12.90 4.35 23.25
N GLY A 668 -13.61 4.52 22.12
CA GLY A 668 -15.06 4.38 22.07
C GLY A 668 -15.82 5.36 22.98
N GLN A 669 -15.13 6.40 23.48
CA GLN A 669 -15.71 7.37 24.43
C GLN A 669 -17.02 7.99 23.96
N ILE A 670 -17.22 8.09 22.64
CA ILE A 670 -18.39 8.73 22.03
C ILE A 670 -19.71 8.11 22.50
N TYR A 671 -19.76 6.79 22.64
CA TYR A 671 -20.99 6.08 23.06
C TYR A 671 -21.38 6.31 24.52
N ALA A 672 -20.44 6.73 25.34
CA ALA A 672 -20.71 7.18 26.69
C ALA A 672 -20.89 8.71 26.73
N SER A 673 -19.98 9.47 26.10
CA SER A 673 -19.97 10.93 26.13
C SER A 673 -21.17 11.56 25.40
N ALA A 674 -21.70 10.95 24.33
CA ALA A 674 -22.89 11.41 23.64
C ALA A 674 -24.16 11.35 24.54
N GLN A 675 -24.18 10.44 25.53
CA GLN A 675 -25.26 10.39 26.49
C GLN A 675 -25.32 11.66 27.38
N ALA A 676 -24.17 12.33 27.61
CA ALA A 676 -24.18 13.64 28.30
C ALA A 676 -24.90 14.70 27.48
N LEU A 677 -24.84 14.66 26.14
CA LEU A 677 -25.64 15.51 25.26
C LEU A 677 -27.15 15.18 25.40
N THR A 678 -27.51 13.90 25.49
CA THR A 678 -28.91 13.48 25.70
C THR A 678 -29.47 14.03 26.99
N PHE A 679 -28.70 14.02 28.10
CA PHE A 679 -29.07 14.68 29.33
C PHE A 679 -29.19 16.22 29.20
N GLN A 680 -28.19 16.84 28.51
CA GLN A 680 -28.19 18.29 28.27
C GLN A 680 -29.41 18.71 27.42
N HIS A 681 -29.76 17.90 26.42
CA HIS A 681 -30.95 18.10 25.60
C HIS A 681 -32.23 18.01 26.43
N SER A 682 -32.42 16.97 27.27
CA SER A 682 -33.56 16.84 28.17
C SER A 682 -33.68 18.05 29.09
N GLN A 683 -32.59 18.56 29.64
CA GLN A 683 -32.56 19.77 30.44
C GLN A 683 -32.93 21.03 29.65
N THR A 684 -32.56 21.11 28.37
CA THR A 684 -32.95 22.25 27.50
C THR A 684 -34.47 22.27 27.27
N VAL A 685 -35.08 21.12 26.97
CA VAL A 685 -36.52 20.94 26.82
C VAL A 685 -37.24 21.23 28.14
N ASN A 686 -36.69 20.74 29.27
CA ASN A 686 -37.21 21.04 30.62
C ASN A 686 -37.18 22.52 30.94
N LYS A 687 -36.13 23.23 30.51
CA LYS A 687 -35.95 24.64 30.77
C LYS A 687 -36.97 25.50 30.01
N ASP A 688 -37.22 25.21 28.75
CA ASP A 688 -38.23 25.88 27.93
C ASP A 688 -39.63 25.72 28.58
N LEU A 689 -40.00 24.48 28.98
CA LEU A 689 -41.28 24.23 29.68
C LEU A 689 -41.33 24.84 31.09
N SER A 690 -40.24 24.86 31.86
CA SER A 690 -40.19 25.56 33.15
C SER A 690 -40.39 27.07 32.99
N ASN A 691 -39.74 27.68 32.00
CA ASN A 691 -39.94 29.07 31.66
C ASN A 691 -41.40 29.33 31.26
N ARG A 692 -42.01 28.41 30.50
CA ARG A 692 -43.43 28.45 30.14
C ARG A 692 -44.35 28.41 31.37
N LEU A 693 -44.10 27.48 32.29
CA LEU A 693 -44.91 27.34 33.54
C LEU A 693 -44.82 28.58 34.41
N VAL A 694 -43.66 29.23 34.49
CA VAL A 694 -43.48 30.49 35.20
C VAL A 694 -44.29 31.60 34.53
N MET A 695 -44.24 31.68 33.19
CA MET A 695 -45.03 32.66 32.46
C MET A 695 -46.52 32.48 32.67
N LEU A 696 -47.03 31.23 32.67
CA LEU A 696 -48.43 30.95 32.99
C LEU A 696 -48.87 31.48 34.35
N GLY A 697 -47.98 31.54 35.33
CA GLY A 697 -48.24 32.09 36.65
C GLY A 697 -48.30 33.63 36.70
N THR A 698 -47.84 34.34 35.65
CA THR A 698 -47.83 35.81 35.58
C THR A 698 -48.93 36.37 34.65
N LEU A 699 -49.67 35.49 33.95
CA LEU A 699 -50.70 35.87 33.03
C LEU A 699 -51.97 36.44 33.80
N ASP A 700 -52.50 37.56 33.36
CA ASP A 700 -53.73 38.15 33.95
C ASP A 700 -55.00 37.42 33.47
N ASN A 701 -54.93 36.75 32.30
CA ASN A 701 -56.05 36.00 31.69
C ASN A 701 -55.57 34.65 31.15
N VAL A 702 -55.45 33.66 32.02
CA VAL A 702 -55.50 32.27 31.61
C VAL A 702 -56.99 31.91 31.61
N GLY A 703 -57.75 32.31 30.60
CA GLY A 703 -59.18 32.07 30.54
C GLY A 703 -59.58 30.62 30.67
N ASP A 704 -60.86 30.29 30.91
CA ASP A 704 -61.42 28.91 30.87
C ASP A 704 -61.25 28.18 29.55
N ASN A 705 -60.59 28.80 28.57
CA ASN A 705 -60.33 28.32 27.23
C ASN A 705 -58.96 27.68 27.12
N PHE A 706 -58.76 26.91 26.05
CA PHE A 706 -57.48 26.33 25.75
C PHE A 706 -56.44 27.37 25.28
N GLY A 707 -55.24 27.30 25.80
CA GLY A 707 -54.08 28.02 25.28
C GLY A 707 -53.26 27.13 24.34
N LEU A 708 -53.15 27.51 23.07
CA LEU A 708 -52.19 26.88 22.13
C LEU A 708 -50.90 27.68 22.13
N TRP A 709 -49.76 26.99 22.14
CA TRP A 709 -48.47 27.63 22.08
C TRP A 709 -47.48 26.85 21.21
N ILE A 710 -46.54 27.58 20.66
CA ILE A 710 -45.40 27.01 19.91
C ILE A 710 -44.12 27.73 20.34
N SER A 711 -43.05 27.02 20.57
CA SER A 711 -41.73 27.54 20.82
C SER A 711 -40.67 26.94 19.90
N GLY A 712 -39.62 27.72 19.63
CA GLY A 712 -38.39 27.28 19.02
C GLY A 712 -37.20 27.55 19.91
N PHE A 713 -36.24 26.65 20.00
CA PHE A 713 -35.03 26.84 20.77
C PHE A 713 -33.79 26.43 19.97
N GLY A 714 -32.69 27.14 20.25
CA GLY A 714 -31.36 26.79 19.76
C GLY A 714 -30.37 26.83 20.93
N ALA A 715 -29.49 25.81 21.00
CA ALA A 715 -28.48 25.75 22.03
C ALA A 715 -27.11 25.43 21.46
N ASN A 716 -26.07 26.05 22.05
CA ASN A 716 -24.67 25.74 21.76
C ASN A 716 -23.94 25.50 23.09
N GLY A 717 -23.17 24.45 23.17
CA GLY A 717 -22.50 24.09 24.40
C GLY A 717 -21.19 23.32 24.19
N LYS A 718 -20.58 22.95 25.30
CA LYS A 718 -19.36 22.15 25.34
C LYS A 718 -19.47 21.07 26.41
N LEU A 719 -18.94 19.91 26.08
CA LEU A 719 -18.72 18.80 27.03
C LEU A 719 -17.21 18.63 27.23
N LYS A 720 -16.77 18.62 28.48
CA LYS A 720 -15.34 18.53 28.84
C LYS A 720 -15.16 17.67 30.08
N GLN A 721 -14.06 16.94 30.06
CA GLN A 721 -13.50 16.28 31.25
C GLN A 721 -11.99 16.15 31.02
N ASP A 722 -11.20 16.38 32.07
CA ASP A 722 -9.76 16.29 31.97
C ASP A 722 -9.35 14.85 31.57
N GLY A 723 -8.45 14.71 30.61
CA GLY A 723 -8.02 13.42 30.08
C GLY A 723 -8.94 12.78 29.03
N TYR A 724 -9.96 13.47 28.53
CA TYR A 724 -10.88 13.00 27.48
C TYR A 724 -10.96 13.97 26.31
N GLY A 725 -11.35 13.49 25.14
CA GLY A 725 -11.65 14.32 23.99
C GLY A 725 -12.85 15.24 24.27
N LYS A 726 -12.70 16.55 23.97
CA LYS A 726 -13.74 17.55 24.19
C LYS A 726 -14.82 17.46 23.11
N GLY A 727 -16.09 17.68 23.49
CA GLY A 727 -17.23 17.73 22.57
C GLY A 727 -17.79 19.12 22.41
N ASP A 728 -17.96 19.60 21.18
CA ASP A 728 -18.74 20.79 20.85
C ASP A 728 -20.16 20.34 20.48
N THR A 729 -21.18 20.91 21.21
CA THR A 729 -22.57 20.49 21.08
C THR A 729 -23.43 21.58 20.43
N LYS A 730 -24.40 21.15 19.63
CA LYS A 730 -25.44 22.01 19.06
C LYS A 730 -26.78 21.31 19.18
N VAL A 731 -27.80 22.06 19.59
CA VAL A 731 -29.18 21.57 19.62
C VAL A 731 -30.06 22.62 18.96
N PHE A 732 -30.97 22.17 18.11
CA PHE A 732 -31.97 23.02 17.48
C PHE A 732 -33.31 22.27 17.42
N GLY A 733 -34.39 22.93 17.86
CA GLY A 733 -35.69 22.30 17.90
C GLY A 733 -36.83 23.22 18.30
N GLY A 734 -37.97 22.63 18.61
CA GLY A 734 -39.15 23.35 19.06
C GLY A 734 -40.13 22.42 19.76
N GLN A 735 -41.12 23.07 20.36
CA GLN A 735 -42.22 22.43 21.04
C GLN A 735 -43.55 23.06 20.60
N VAL A 736 -44.61 22.26 20.60
CA VAL A 736 -45.98 22.70 20.43
C VAL A 736 -46.80 22.07 21.54
N GLY A 737 -47.63 22.86 22.19
CA GLY A 737 -48.42 22.37 23.29
C GLY A 737 -49.72 23.09 23.47
N VAL A 738 -50.57 22.46 24.26
CA VAL A 738 -51.83 23.00 24.73
C VAL A 738 -51.91 22.99 26.25
N ASP A 739 -52.46 24.03 26.83
CA ASP A 739 -52.74 24.11 28.28
C ASP A 739 -54.14 24.62 28.52
N LYS A 740 -54.70 24.24 29.65
CA LYS A 740 -56.01 24.66 30.12
C LYS A 740 -55.98 24.91 31.61
N GLN A 741 -56.67 25.97 32.02
CA GLN A 741 -56.92 26.25 33.44
C GLN A 741 -58.14 25.49 33.93
N PHE A 742 -58.07 24.84 35.06
CA PHE A 742 -59.16 24.13 35.76
C PHE A 742 -59.41 24.84 37.14
N GLY A 743 -60.53 25.56 37.21
CA GLY A 743 -60.79 26.44 38.33
C GLY A 743 -59.77 27.59 38.42
N GLU A 744 -59.61 28.20 39.61
CA GLU A 744 -58.72 29.32 39.75
C GLU A 744 -57.24 29.02 39.94
N ASN A 745 -56.88 27.75 40.29
CA ASN A 745 -55.54 27.44 40.79
C ASN A 745 -54.78 26.38 40.00
N LEU A 746 -55.42 25.61 39.17
CA LEU A 746 -54.76 24.48 38.46
C LEU A 746 -54.66 24.71 36.95
N ILE A 747 -53.47 24.70 36.44
CA ILE A 747 -53.20 24.68 34.99
C ILE A 747 -52.58 23.31 34.65
N LEU A 748 -53.11 22.62 33.65
CA LEU A 748 -52.59 21.40 33.11
C LEU A 748 -52.37 21.57 31.60
N GLY A 749 -51.29 20.95 31.08
CA GLY A 749 -50.96 20.97 29.67
C GLY A 749 -50.19 19.76 29.21
N THR A 750 -50.15 19.62 27.88
CA THR A 750 -49.33 18.62 27.19
C THR A 750 -48.56 19.27 26.07
N ALA A 751 -47.39 18.79 25.79
CA ALA A 751 -46.52 19.26 24.70
C ALA A 751 -45.87 18.13 23.94
N LEU A 752 -45.68 18.34 22.65
CA LEU A 752 -44.85 17.57 21.75
C LEU A 752 -43.59 18.37 21.48
N SER A 753 -42.43 17.69 21.50
CA SER A 753 -41.16 18.30 21.17
C SER A 753 -40.48 17.54 20.06
N TYR A 754 -39.83 18.26 19.17
CA TYR A 754 -38.91 17.71 18.18
C TYR A 754 -37.64 18.54 18.12
N SER A 755 -36.48 17.86 18.11
CA SER A 755 -35.18 18.54 17.96
C SER A 755 -34.12 17.67 17.38
N LYS A 756 -33.11 18.32 16.82
CA LYS A 756 -31.85 17.72 16.40
C LYS A 756 -30.74 18.15 17.35
N ALA A 757 -29.94 17.19 17.81
CA ALA A 757 -28.82 17.40 18.71
C ALA A 757 -27.55 16.79 18.08
N ASP A 758 -26.52 17.61 17.90
CA ASP A 758 -25.26 17.21 17.28
C ASP A 758 -24.10 17.39 18.28
N VAL A 759 -23.16 16.43 18.31
CA VAL A 759 -21.90 16.59 19.03
C VAL A 759 -20.76 16.09 18.18
N LYS A 760 -19.67 16.84 18.16
CA LYS A 760 -18.41 16.46 17.54
C LYS A 760 -17.31 16.49 18.59
N PHE A 761 -16.62 15.36 18.75
CA PHE A 761 -15.50 15.21 19.66
C PHE A 761 -14.18 15.42 18.94
N ASP A 762 -13.21 16.02 19.61
CA ASP A 762 -11.82 16.10 19.16
C ASP A 762 -11.09 14.75 19.38
N ARG A 763 -9.80 14.66 19.00
CA ARG A 763 -8.94 13.51 19.26
C ARG A 763 -9.53 12.19 18.73
N TYR A 764 -9.97 12.18 17.48
CA TYR A 764 -10.61 11.00 16.83
C TYR A 764 -11.88 10.49 17.56
N GLY A 765 -12.45 11.30 18.44
CA GLY A 765 -13.62 10.91 19.23
C GLY A 765 -14.91 10.75 18.43
N GLY A 766 -14.94 11.15 17.15
CA GLY A 766 -16.09 10.97 16.26
C GLY A 766 -17.17 12.03 16.40
N LYS A 767 -18.32 11.78 15.79
CA LYS A 767 -19.52 12.64 15.87
C LYS A 767 -20.77 11.80 16.12
N SER A 768 -21.77 12.43 16.76
CA SER A 768 -23.11 11.86 16.93
C SER A 768 -24.14 12.91 16.51
N ASP A 769 -25.05 12.49 15.65
CA ASP A 769 -26.20 13.24 15.18
C ASP A 769 -27.45 12.53 15.72
N ALA A 770 -28.28 13.21 16.53
CA ALA A 770 -29.43 12.61 17.19
C ALA A 770 -30.73 13.38 16.86
N ASN A 771 -31.75 12.67 16.44
CA ASN A 771 -33.09 13.18 16.26
C ASN A 771 -33.92 12.79 17.49
N ASN A 772 -34.56 13.77 18.15
CA ASN A 772 -35.28 13.58 19.37
C ASN A 772 -36.75 13.92 19.15
N PHE A 773 -37.65 13.02 19.53
CA PHE A 773 -39.09 13.25 19.62
C PHE A 773 -39.53 13.04 21.07
N GLY A 774 -40.30 13.96 21.63
CA GLY A 774 -40.73 13.86 23.02
C GLY A 774 -42.19 14.24 23.24
N VAL A 775 -42.76 13.68 24.29
CA VAL A 775 -44.10 14.01 24.83
C VAL A 775 -43.93 14.40 26.27
N SER A 776 -44.57 15.48 26.65
CA SER A 776 -44.53 16.00 28.02
C SER A 776 -45.92 16.31 28.55
N LEU A 777 -46.16 15.99 29.81
CA LEU A 777 -47.29 16.47 30.61
C LEU A 777 -46.72 17.47 31.61
N TYR A 778 -47.36 18.59 31.77
CA TYR A 778 -46.92 19.63 32.68
C TYR A 778 -48.10 20.28 33.38
N GLY A 779 -47.82 20.89 34.52
CA GLY A 779 -48.88 21.61 35.26
C GLY A 779 -48.32 22.55 36.31
N ARG A 780 -49.16 23.45 36.75
CA ARG A 780 -48.92 24.42 37.82
C ARG A 780 -50.14 24.51 38.70
N LEU A 781 -49.90 24.39 40.00
CA LEU A 781 -50.88 24.67 41.08
C LEU A 781 -50.49 26.01 41.74
N GLY A 782 -51.33 26.95 41.73
CA GLY A 782 -51.14 28.30 42.27
C GLY A 782 -51.66 29.36 41.32
N ASN A 783 -52.14 30.47 41.80
CA ASN A 783 -52.62 31.60 41.00
C ASN A 783 -51.90 32.90 41.41
N LYS A 784 -52.25 34.06 40.79
CA LYS A 784 -51.62 35.36 41.05
C LYS A 784 -51.87 35.91 42.46
N ASP A 785 -52.92 35.45 43.16
CA ASP A 785 -53.36 35.97 44.48
C ASP A 785 -52.73 35.13 45.60
N VAL A 786 -52.23 33.90 45.33
CA VAL A 786 -51.57 33.03 46.32
C VAL A 786 -50.04 33.07 46.07
N PRO A 787 -49.24 33.49 47.04
CA PRO A 787 -47.81 33.65 46.89
C PRO A 787 -47.07 32.33 46.70
N PHE A 788 -47.66 31.15 47.04
CA PHE A 788 -47.07 29.83 46.93
C PHE A 788 -47.56 29.14 45.66
N TYR A 789 -46.60 28.50 44.93
CA TYR A 789 -46.94 27.66 43.82
C TYR A 789 -46.19 26.32 43.84
N LEU A 790 -46.78 25.32 43.21
CA LEU A 790 -46.15 24.05 42.89
C LEU A 790 -46.28 23.83 41.37
N GLN A 791 -45.18 23.58 40.69
CA GLN A 791 -45.21 23.27 39.27
C GLN A 791 -44.34 22.07 38.92
N GLY A 792 -44.65 21.36 37.85
CA GLY A 792 -43.90 20.22 37.47
C GLY A 792 -44.15 19.73 36.06
N ARG A 793 -43.36 18.79 35.66
CA ARG A 793 -43.40 18.16 34.38
C ARG A 793 -42.99 16.70 34.46
N LEU A 794 -43.61 15.84 33.62
CA LEU A 794 -43.22 14.48 33.30
C LEU A 794 -43.05 14.35 31.79
N GLY A 795 -41.99 13.75 31.33
CA GLY A 795 -41.69 13.60 29.91
C GLY A 795 -41.15 12.25 29.52
N ILE A 796 -41.47 11.82 28.33
CA ILE A 796 -40.86 10.68 27.65
C ILE A 796 -40.31 11.13 26.30
N GLY A 797 -39.10 10.73 25.97
CA GLY A 797 -38.43 11.03 24.70
C GLY A 797 -37.91 9.78 24.02
N PHE A 798 -37.88 9.83 22.70
CA PHE A 798 -37.31 8.83 21.82
C PHE A 798 -36.22 9.49 21.02
N VAL A 799 -35.02 8.89 21.04
CA VAL A 799 -33.82 9.47 20.45
C VAL A 799 -33.29 8.46 19.45
N ASP A 800 -33.20 8.89 18.20
CA ASP A 800 -32.57 8.14 17.11
C ASP A 800 -31.20 8.75 16.85
N SER A 801 -30.13 8.01 17.17
CA SER A 801 -28.76 8.49 17.17
C SER A 801 -27.92 7.81 16.10
N ASP A 802 -27.40 8.59 15.14
CA ASP A 802 -26.37 8.20 14.20
C ASP A 802 -24.99 8.55 14.78
N VAL A 803 -24.15 7.55 14.96
CA VAL A 803 -22.80 7.71 15.48
C VAL A 803 -21.78 7.29 14.43
N GLU A 804 -20.76 8.14 14.21
CA GLU A 804 -19.67 7.89 13.27
C GLU A 804 -18.34 8.16 13.96
N ARG A 805 -17.42 7.19 13.89
CA ARG A 805 -16.04 7.34 14.37
C ARG A 805 -15.05 6.58 13.52
N ASP A 806 -13.78 6.99 13.54
CA ASP A 806 -12.68 6.27 12.91
C ASP A 806 -12.05 5.30 13.91
N ILE A 807 -11.78 4.07 13.46
CA ILE A 807 -11.05 3.02 14.17
C ILE A 807 -9.73 2.87 13.45
N ILE A 808 -8.63 3.29 14.08
CA ILE A 808 -7.29 3.33 13.49
C ILE A 808 -6.46 2.25 14.18
N LEU A 809 -5.86 1.34 13.42
CA LEU A 809 -4.93 0.32 13.92
C LEU A 809 -3.48 0.63 13.51
N SER A 810 -3.29 1.27 12.36
CA SER A 810 -2.00 1.78 11.88
C SER A 810 -2.22 2.91 10.87
N ASN A 811 -1.15 3.50 10.34
CA ASN A 811 -1.25 4.55 9.31
C ASN A 811 -1.97 4.10 8.02
N ASN A 812 -1.92 2.79 7.72
CA ASN A 812 -2.52 2.20 6.51
C ASN A 812 -3.73 1.30 6.81
N ASP A 813 -4.11 1.15 8.08
CA ASP A 813 -5.22 0.29 8.51
C ASP A 813 -6.19 1.09 9.37
N TYR A 814 -7.23 1.58 8.75
CA TYR A 814 -8.32 2.30 9.43
C TYR A 814 -9.68 1.89 8.86
N THR A 815 -10.69 1.96 9.72
CA THR A 815 -12.08 1.69 9.36
C THR A 815 -12.96 2.81 9.89
N ARG A 816 -13.85 3.35 9.06
CA ARG A 816 -14.90 4.26 9.52
C ARG A 816 -16.12 3.47 9.93
N ALA A 817 -16.40 3.41 11.23
CA ALA A 817 -17.59 2.83 11.80
C ALA A 817 -18.73 3.85 11.76
N LYS A 818 -19.87 3.43 11.26
CA LYS A 818 -21.14 4.19 11.30
C LYS A 818 -22.22 3.25 11.78
N ILE A 819 -22.87 3.62 12.90
CA ILE A 819 -23.97 2.85 13.49
C ILE A 819 -25.12 3.76 13.84
N ASN A 820 -26.30 3.16 13.94
CA ASN A 820 -27.50 3.79 14.49
C ASN A 820 -27.93 3.03 15.74
N HIS A 821 -28.41 3.76 16.77
CA HIS A 821 -29.07 3.18 17.93
C HIS A 821 -30.20 4.07 18.43
N ASN A 822 -31.21 3.41 19.01
CA ASN A 822 -32.39 4.08 19.54
C ASN A 822 -32.35 4.13 21.06
N ASP A 823 -32.43 5.35 21.63
CA ASP A 823 -32.45 5.57 23.05
C ASP A 823 -33.83 6.03 23.52
N LYS A 824 -34.10 5.87 24.81
CA LYS A 824 -35.30 6.41 25.46
C LYS A 824 -34.90 7.31 26.62
N VAL A 825 -35.64 8.40 26.81
CA VAL A 825 -35.43 9.35 27.88
C VAL A 825 -36.71 9.49 28.69
N TYR A 826 -36.60 9.35 30.00
CA TYR A 826 -37.66 9.61 30.95
C TYR A 826 -37.22 10.77 31.85
N SER A 827 -38.03 11.81 31.94
CA SER A 827 -37.65 13.00 32.68
C SER A 827 -38.76 13.48 33.60
N GLY A 828 -38.36 13.87 34.78
CA GLY A 828 -39.25 14.46 35.80
C GLY A 828 -38.66 15.75 36.36
N TYR A 829 -39.49 16.74 36.55
CA TYR A 829 -39.15 18.00 37.15
C TYR A 829 -40.27 18.42 38.09
N LEU A 830 -39.93 18.90 39.30
CA LEU A 830 -40.84 19.45 40.30
C LEU A 830 -40.20 20.68 40.95
N GLU A 831 -40.94 21.78 41.05
CA GLU A 831 -40.48 23.04 41.60
C GLU A 831 -41.59 23.67 42.47
N THR A 832 -41.21 24.22 43.59
CA THR A 832 -42.08 25.04 44.42
C THR A 832 -41.40 26.38 44.71
N GLY A 833 -42.15 27.44 44.80
CA GLY A 833 -41.64 28.79 45.06
C GLY A 833 -42.63 29.64 45.76
N TYR A 834 -42.12 30.77 46.26
CA TYR A 834 -42.90 31.76 47.01
C TYR A 834 -42.69 33.15 46.39
N ASP A 835 -43.77 33.80 45.90
CA ASP A 835 -43.76 35.09 45.22
C ASP A 835 -43.85 36.20 46.25
N ILE A 836 -42.77 36.99 46.42
CA ILE A 836 -42.70 38.17 47.23
C ILE A 836 -42.92 39.40 46.35
N LYS A 837 -44.09 40.05 46.45
CA LYS A 837 -44.49 41.18 45.62
C LYS A 837 -44.28 42.50 46.31
N ASN A 838 -43.90 43.53 45.57
CA ASN A 838 -43.96 44.93 46.07
C ASN A 838 -45.38 45.42 46.23
N GLY A 839 -45.59 46.59 46.85
CA GLY A 839 -46.90 47.12 47.13
C GLY A 839 -47.81 47.42 45.91
N ASN A 840 -47.15 47.59 44.70
CA ASN A 840 -47.87 47.80 43.42
C ASN A 840 -48.11 46.51 42.68
N GLY A 841 -47.51 45.36 43.10
CA GLY A 841 -47.62 44.07 42.46
C GLY A 841 -46.82 43.90 41.09
N ASP A 842 -46.09 44.93 40.69
CA ASP A 842 -45.39 45.00 39.43
C ASP A 842 -43.97 44.49 39.49
N PHE A 843 -43.41 44.26 40.69
CA PHE A 843 -42.08 43.67 40.94
C PHE A 843 -42.23 42.48 41.90
N VAL A 844 -41.64 41.39 41.50
CA VAL A 844 -41.73 40.10 42.20
C VAL A 844 -40.36 39.50 42.40
N ILE A 845 -40.05 39.04 43.62
CA ILE A 845 -38.88 38.18 43.90
C ILE A 845 -39.39 36.79 44.30
N THR A 846 -38.93 35.77 43.64
CA THR A 846 -39.36 34.40 43.89
C THR A 846 -38.19 33.52 44.29
N PRO A 847 -37.92 33.25 45.58
CA PRO A 847 -37.12 32.10 45.96
C PRO A 847 -37.87 30.80 45.62
N PHE A 848 -37.12 29.81 45.05
CA PHE A 848 -37.71 28.53 44.66
C PHE A 848 -36.72 27.38 44.89
N ALA A 849 -37.27 26.19 45.08
CA ALA A 849 -36.54 24.96 45.24
C ALA A 849 -37.24 23.85 44.44
N GLY A 850 -36.49 22.85 44.06
CA GLY A 850 -37.07 21.76 43.28
C GLY A 850 -36.16 20.55 43.16
N LEU A 851 -36.68 19.57 42.42
CA LEU A 851 -36.00 18.28 42.10
C LEU A 851 -36.11 17.98 40.63
N THR A 852 -35.06 17.42 40.08
CA THR A 852 -35.06 16.85 38.73
C THR A 852 -34.64 15.40 38.76
N HIS A 853 -35.22 14.56 37.93
CA HIS A 853 -34.82 13.20 37.69
C HIS A 853 -34.89 12.87 36.21
N ASP A 854 -33.75 12.50 35.61
CA ASP A 854 -33.62 12.05 34.24
C ASP A 854 -33.07 10.64 34.19
N THR A 855 -33.68 9.77 33.37
CA THR A 855 -33.23 8.43 33.04
C THR A 855 -33.02 8.32 31.53
N VAL A 856 -31.84 8.00 31.11
CA VAL A 856 -31.50 7.70 29.70
C VAL A 856 -31.24 6.22 29.55
N VAL A 857 -32.01 5.55 28.68
CA VAL A 857 -31.85 4.16 28.32
C VAL A 857 -31.19 4.10 26.94
N ARG A 858 -29.86 3.95 26.91
CA ARG A 858 -29.13 3.80 25.66
C ARG A 858 -29.43 2.43 25.05
N GLY A 859 -29.72 2.41 23.73
CA GLY A 859 -29.92 1.18 22.97
C GLY A 859 -28.65 0.34 22.82
N SER A 860 -28.81 -0.92 22.44
CA SER A 860 -27.68 -1.78 22.04
C SER A 860 -27.14 -1.35 20.68
N PHE A 861 -25.86 -1.61 20.40
CA PHE A 861 -25.24 -1.34 19.12
C PHE A 861 -24.11 -2.33 18.82
N SER A 862 -23.71 -2.43 17.53
CA SER A 862 -22.56 -3.21 17.07
C SER A 862 -21.90 -2.56 15.87
N GLU A 863 -20.58 -2.42 15.91
CA GLU A 863 -19.72 -1.87 14.84
C GLU A 863 -19.11 -3.04 14.01
N GLU A 864 -19.91 -3.75 13.25
CA GLU A 864 -19.54 -5.03 12.62
C GLU A 864 -18.45 -4.93 11.53
N LYS A 865 -18.12 -3.73 11.05
CA LYS A 865 -17.15 -3.53 9.95
C LYS A 865 -15.68 -3.66 10.38
N SER A 866 -15.37 -3.73 11.65
CA SER A 866 -14.00 -3.81 12.16
C SER A 866 -13.87 -4.85 13.25
N GLN A 867 -12.78 -5.60 13.27
CA GLN A 867 -12.46 -6.54 14.35
C GLN A 867 -12.34 -5.84 15.72
N PHE A 868 -11.89 -4.58 15.73
CA PHE A 868 -11.81 -3.70 16.89
C PHE A 868 -13.02 -2.75 17.01
N GLY A 869 -14.09 -3.02 16.27
CA GLY A 869 -15.38 -2.41 16.50
C GLY A 869 -15.95 -2.79 17.86
N LEU A 870 -16.81 -1.95 18.44
CA LEU A 870 -17.45 -2.20 19.73
C LEU A 870 -18.84 -2.78 19.54
N THR A 871 -19.17 -3.77 20.36
CA THR A 871 -20.52 -4.26 20.57
C THR A 871 -20.90 -4.06 22.05
N ALA A 872 -22.07 -3.50 22.29
CA ALA A 872 -22.57 -3.26 23.65
C ALA A 872 -24.06 -3.44 23.75
N ASP A 873 -24.49 -3.96 24.89
CA ASP A 873 -25.90 -4.14 25.25
C ASP A 873 -26.52 -2.83 25.75
N LYS A 874 -27.84 -2.81 25.97
CA LYS A 874 -28.58 -1.68 26.55
C LYS A 874 -27.98 -1.25 27.88
N LYS A 875 -27.97 0.05 28.16
CA LYS A 875 -27.49 0.61 29.42
C LYS A 875 -28.37 1.75 29.92
N ASN A 876 -28.72 1.70 31.19
CA ASN A 876 -29.47 2.77 31.84
C ASN A 876 -28.50 3.70 32.58
N TYR A 877 -28.76 5.00 32.46
CA TYR A 877 -28.08 6.07 33.14
C TYR A 877 -29.14 6.93 33.84
N ASN A 878 -28.94 7.29 35.11
CA ASN A 878 -29.86 8.06 35.88
C ASN A 878 -29.16 9.27 36.51
N GLN A 879 -29.82 10.38 36.56
CA GLN A 879 -29.37 11.56 37.31
C GLN A 879 -30.54 12.15 38.12
N THR A 880 -30.36 12.29 39.41
CA THR A 880 -31.29 13.01 40.29
C THR A 880 -30.58 14.19 40.89
N ALA A 881 -31.19 15.37 40.88
CA ALA A 881 -30.57 16.56 41.42
C ALA A 881 -31.60 17.46 42.14
N ALA A 882 -31.16 18.08 43.21
CA ALA A 882 -31.87 19.19 43.83
C ALA A 882 -31.48 20.51 43.13
N LEU A 883 -32.41 21.42 43.06
CA LEU A 883 -32.21 22.80 42.60
C LEU A 883 -32.70 23.82 43.62
N LEU A 884 -31.96 24.92 43.69
CA LEU A 884 -32.28 26.07 44.49
C LEU A 884 -32.04 27.33 43.68
N GLY A 885 -33.00 28.24 43.64
CA GLY A 885 -32.87 29.42 42.82
C GLY A 885 -33.61 30.64 43.33
N LEU A 886 -33.31 31.75 42.69
CA LEU A 886 -33.96 33.04 42.88
C LEU A 886 -34.36 33.58 41.50
N ARG A 887 -35.61 34.01 41.39
CA ARG A 887 -36.17 34.66 40.20
C ARG A 887 -36.62 36.07 40.56
N VAL A 888 -36.42 37.00 39.64
CA VAL A 888 -36.86 38.38 39.75
C VAL A 888 -37.69 38.73 38.54
N GLY A 889 -38.86 39.29 38.71
CA GLY A 889 -39.76 39.74 37.65
C GLY A 889 -40.17 41.20 37.78
N LYS A 890 -40.27 41.92 36.67
CA LYS A 890 -40.82 43.28 36.57
C LYS A 890 -41.83 43.39 35.45
N ALA A 891 -43.07 43.71 35.78
CA ALA A 891 -44.12 43.95 34.81
C ALA A 891 -44.16 45.42 34.42
N VAL A 892 -44.35 45.71 33.15
CA VAL A 892 -44.47 47.03 32.55
C VAL A 892 -45.74 47.06 31.68
N ASN A 893 -46.68 47.89 31.99
CA ASN A 893 -47.93 48.14 31.23
C ASN A 893 -47.67 49.27 30.20
N TRP A 894 -47.96 48.99 28.92
CA TRP A 894 -47.75 49.93 27.83
C TRP A 894 -49.06 50.60 27.43
N ASN A 895 -48.94 51.83 26.89
CA ASN A 895 -50.09 52.52 26.28
C ASN A 895 -50.65 51.72 25.15
N GLY A 896 -51.90 51.28 25.22
CA GLY A 896 -52.48 50.35 24.19
C GLY A 896 -52.86 48.99 24.76
N GLY A 897 -52.74 48.80 26.07
CA GLY A 897 -53.24 47.60 26.77
C GLY A 897 -52.37 46.37 26.69
N SER A 898 -51.10 46.43 26.15
CA SER A 898 -50.14 45.37 26.27
C SER A 898 -49.33 45.45 27.55
N LYS A 899 -48.95 44.24 28.05
CA LYS A 899 -48.13 44.10 29.25
C LYS A 899 -46.89 43.33 28.94
N THR A 900 -45.68 43.80 29.30
CA THR A 900 -44.42 43.08 29.16
C THR A 900 -43.86 42.75 30.52
N THR A 901 -43.62 41.51 30.81
CA THR A 901 -42.95 41.04 32.01
C THR A 901 -41.50 40.68 31.67
N PHE A 902 -40.56 41.43 32.22
CA PHE A 902 -39.12 41.10 32.18
C PHE A 902 -38.79 40.20 33.36
N GLN A 903 -38.00 39.17 33.15
CA GLN A 903 -37.56 38.25 34.20
C GLN A 903 -36.07 37.96 34.12
N GLY A 904 -35.47 37.74 35.27
CA GLY A 904 -34.11 37.23 35.39
C GLY A 904 -34.06 36.19 36.50
N TYR A 905 -33.20 35.21 36.39
CA TYR A 905 -33.06 34.20 37.44
C TYR A 905 -31.63 33.64 37.51
N VAL A 906 -31.32 33.09 38.69
CA VAL A 906 -30.16 32.26 38.92
C VAL A 906 -30.62 30.97 39.63
N THR A 907 -30.17 29.80 39.14
CA THR A 907 -30.51 28.52 39.76
C THR A 907 -29.23 27.72 39.94
N HIS A 908 -28.97 27.20 41.11
CA HIS A 908 -27.93 26.22 41.38
C HIS A 908 -28.56 24.83 41.48
N GLN A 909 -28.07 23.89 40.68
CA GLN A 909 -28.48 22.52 40.65
C GLN A 909 -27.32 21.64 41.14
N ARG A 910 -27.59 20.71 42.07
CA ARG A 910 -26.63 19.78 42.60
C ARG A 910 -27.16 18.36 42.49
N ALA A 911 -26.43 17.52 41.71
CA ALA A 911 -26.70 16.08 41.61
C ALA A 911 -26.37 15.36 42.92
N PHE A 912 -27.20 14.40 43.33
CA PHE A 912 -27.00 13.64 44.54
C PHE A 912 -25.78 12.71 44.45
N ASN A 913 -25.45 12.22 43.26
CA ASN A 913 -24.27 11.41 42.98
C ASN A 913 -23.54 11.93 41.77
N GLU A 914 -22.24 11.70 41.73
CA GLU A 914 -21.48 11.80 40.47
C GLU A 914 -21.76 10.58 39.65
N GLN A 915 -22.14 10.77 38.37
CA GLN A 915 -22.38 9.69 37.45
C GLN A 915 -21.23 9.62 36.45
N ASP A 916 -20.45 8.55 36.54
CA ASP A 916 -19.58 8.18 35.46
C ASP A 916 -20.40 7.58 34.34
N LEU A 917 -20.40 8.23 33.19
CA LEU A 917 -20.96 7.63 31.97
C LEU A 917 -20.03 6.52 31.49
N SER A 918 -20.40 5.28 31.74
CA SER A 918 -19.62 4.11 31.35
C SER A 918 -20.54 2.93 31.05
N PHE A 919 -20.09 2.02 30.21
CA PHE A 919 -20.81 0.83 29.85
C PHE A 919 -19.85 -0.34 29.59
N ASN A 920 -20.37 -1.57 29.65
CA ASN A 920 -19.61 -2.74 29.25
C ASN A 920 -19.72 -2.94 27.75
N ALA A 921 -18.59 -3.21 27.11
CA ALA A 921 -18.47 -3.52 25.71
C ALA A 921 -17.53 -4.71 25.48
N ARG A 922 -17.56 -5.22 24.27
CA ARG A 922 -16.61 -6.20 23.74
C ARG A 922 -16.22 -5.80 22.33
N TYR A 923 -15.04 -6.21 21.88
CA TYR A 923 -14.70 -6.08 20.48
C TYR A 923 -15.49 -7.07 19.62
N THR A 924 -15.96 -6.65 18.46
CA THR A 924 -16.75 -7.49 17.54
C THR A 924 -16.01 -8.76 17.14
N GLY A 925 -14.68 -8.66 16.93
CA GLY A 925 -13.83 -9.79 16.57
C GLY A 925 -13.44 -10.70 17.76
N LEU A 926 -13.77 -10.31 19.00
CA LEU A 926 -13.41 -11.06 20.21
C LEU A 926 -14.56 -11.00 21.23
N PRO A 927 -15.66 -11.73 21.02
CA PRO A 927 -16.87 -11.64 21.84
C PRO A 927 -16.70 -12.16 23.28
N GLY A 928 -15.64 -12.94 23.56
CA GLY A 928 -15.35 -13.49 24.89
C GLY A 928 -14.79 -12.48 25.89
N ALA A 929 -14.26 -11.34 25.45
CA ALA A 929 -13.62 -10.34 26.30
C ALA A 929 -14.52 -9.14 26.57
N THR A 930 -15.05 -9.02 27.78
CA THR A 930 -15.86 -7.87 28.19
C THR A 930 -15.01 -6.89 29.00
N PHE A 931 -15.09 -5.60 28.66
CA PHE A 931 -14.37 -4.50 29.30
C PHE A 931 -15.26 -3.26 29.47
N LYS A 932 -14.77 -2.27 30.22
CA LYS A 932 -15.53 -1.08 30.58
C LYS A 932 -15.06 0.13 29.80
N VAL A 933 -15.91 0.65 28.91
CA VAL A 933 -15.69 1.91 28.17
C VAL A 933 -16.19 3.08 29.04
N LYS A 934 -15.34 4.09 29.20
CA LYS A 934 -15.65 5.31 29.94
C LYS A 934 -15.70 6.50 28.97
N GLY A 935 -16.52 7.49 29.30
CA GLY A 935 -16.62 8.77 28.58
C GLY A 935 -16.67 9.95 29.54
N ILE A 936 -16.95 11.13 28.97
CA ILE A 936 -17.18 12.34 29.75
C ILE A 936 -18.41 12.14 30.65
N GLY A 937 -18.19 12.22 31.95
CA GLY A 937 -19.23 12.04 32.96
C GLY A 937 -20.18 13.24 33.06
N LEU A 938 -21.27 13.06 33.81
CA LEU A 938 -22.19 14.12 34.14
C LEU A 938 -21.59 15.08 35.20
N SER A 939 -21.99 16.36 35.15
CA SER A 939 -21.58 17.33 36.16
C SER A 939 -22.27 17.10 37.48
N LYS A 940 -21.56 17.35 38.58
CA LYS A 940 -22.13 17.32 39.92
C LYS A 940 -22.90 18.59 40.23
N ASN A 941 -22.36 19.74 39.84
CA ASN A 941 -22.99 21.05 40.06
C ASN A 941 -23.16 21.74 38.69
N LYS A 942 -24.33 22.35 38.53
CA LYS A 942 -24.68 23.15 37.37
C LYS A 942 -25.34 24.43 37.83
N THR A 943 -24.83 25.58 37.38
CA THR A 943 -25.41 26.87 37.66
C THR A 943 -26.00 27.44 36.38
N TRP A 944 -27.27 27.72 36.39
CA TRP A 944 -27.99 28.41 35.34
C TRP A 944 -28.20 29.86 35.71
N ALA A 945 -28.09 30.76 34.74
CA ALA A 945 -28.57 32.14 34.83
C ALA A 945 -29.30 32.46 33.52
N GLY A 946 -30.40 33.12 33.61
CA GLY A 946 -31.21 33.50 32.45
C GLY A 946 -31.92 34.80 32.57
N VAL A 947 -32.24 35.38 31.43
CA VAL A 947 -33.10 36.59 31.30
C VAL A 947 -34.14 36.34 30.23
N GLY A 948 -35.32 36.95 30.40
CA GLY A 948 -36.39 36.78 29.43
C GLY A 948 -37.38 37.96 29.48
N ALA A 949 -38.19 38.02 28.45
CA ALA A 949 -39.30 38.94 28.34
C ALA A 949 -40.52 38.20 27.77
N LEU A 950 -41.67 38.43 28.35
CA LEU A 950 -42.97 37.99 27.90
C LEU A 950 -43.85 39.22 27.63
N THR A 951 -44.40 39.35 26.45
CA THR A 951 -45.35 40.40 26.10
C THR A 951 -46.72 39.76 25.82
N GLU A 952 -47.77 40.29 26.49
CA GLU A 952 -49.17 39.92 26.32
C GLU A 952 -49.92 41.09 25.73
N MET A 953 -50.83 40.79 24.80
CA MET A 953 -51.71 41.74 24.16
C MET A 953 -53.17 41.46 24.59
N ASN A 954 -54.01 42.49 24.59
CA ASN A 954 -55.43 42.35 24.92
C ASN A 954 -56.22 41.39 24.05
N SER A 955 -55.67 41.03 22.87
CA SER A 955 -56.20 40.06 21.91
C SER A 955 -56.03 38.58 22.31
N GLY A 956 -55.45 38.27 23.45
CA GLY A 956 -55.09 36.90 23.84
C GLY A 956 -53.84 36.34 23.15
N PHE A 957 -53.15 37.19 22.37
CA PHE A 957 -51.86 36.85 21.80
C PHE A 957 -50.74 37.22 22.76
N GLY A 958 -49.76 36.32 22.91
CA GLY A 958 -48.53 36.55 23.64
C GLY A 958 -47.31 36.03 22.89
N TRP A 959 -46.17 36.72 23.06
CA TRP A 959 -44.90 36.25 22.60
C TRP A 959 -43.83 36.37 23.71
N TYR A 960 -42.84 35.47 23.66
CA TYR A 960 -41.75 35.50 24.61
C TYR A 960 -40.41 35.21 23.99
N VAL A 961 -39.37 35.69 24.66
CA VAL A 961 -37.97 35.38 24.34
C VAL A 961 -37.19 35.15 25.63
N ASN A 962 -36.33 34.16 25.66
CA ASN A 962 -35.43 33.87 26.78
C ASN A 962 -34.02 33.57 26.27
N TYR A 963 -33.05 33.97 27.04
CA TYR A 963 -31.68 33.55 26.94
C TYR A 963 -31.24 32.96 28.28
N ASP A 964 -30.74 31.71 28.23
CA ASP A 964 -30.32 30.92 29.38
C ASP A 964 -28.87 30.43 29.16
N GLY A 965 -28.00 30.71 30.12
CA GLY A 965 -26.62 30.21 30.14
C GLY A 965 -26.41 29.29 31.32
N SER A 966 -25.64 28.19 31.10
CA SER A 966 -25.20 27.32 32.19
C SER A 966 -23.71 27.07 32.18
N VAL A 967 -23.17 26.90 33.38
CA VAL A 967 -21.81 26.47 33.62
C VAL A 967 -21.83 25.24 34.53
N ASP A 968 -21.10 24.20 34.08
CA ASP A 968 -21.00 22.91 34.77
C ASP A 968 -19.69 22.82 35.53
N SER A 969 -19.69 22.20 36.70
CA SER A 969 -18.50 21.95 37.52
C SER A 969 -18.56 20.57 38.18
N GLY A 970 -17.41 20.05 38.49
CA GLY A 970 -17.21 18.68 38.99
C GLY A 970 -16.35 17.85 38.03
N LYS A 971 -16.65 16.58 37.89
CA LYS A 971 -15.95 15.68 37.02
C LYS A 971 -16.25 16.01 35.55
N GLY A 972 -17.50 15.97 35.14
CA GLY A 972 -17.95 16.56 33.90
C GLY A 972 -17.98 18.07 34.01
N LYS A 973 -17.35 18.74 33.05
CA LYS A 973 -17.30 20.20 32.93
C LYS A 973 -17.93 20.58 31.61
N GLY A 974 -18.56 21.77 31.57
CA GLY A 974 -19.18 22.17 30.31
C GLY A 974 -19.83 23.54 30.43
N SER A 975 -20.48 23.89 29.35
CA SER A 975 -21.33 25.09 29.29
C SER A 975 -22.45 24.87 28.28
N ASN A 976 -23.56 25.51 28.48
CA ASN A 976 -24.66 25.52 27.52
C ASN A 976 -25.25 26.93 27.45
N ASN A 977 -25.48 27.39 26.24
CA ASN A 977 -26.19 28.67 26.01
C ASN A 977 -27.41 28.35 25.16
N VAL A 978 -28.58 28.71 25.67
CA VAL A 978 -29.89 28.40 25.08
C VAL A 978 -30.60 29.69 24.73
N PHE A 979 -31.05 29.82 23.52
CA PHE A 979 -31.97 30.87 23.10
C PHE A 979 -33.31 30.25 22.79
N THR A 980 -34.40 30.80 23.36
CA THR A 980 -35.77 30.32 23.17
C THR A 980 -36.67 31.49 22.80
N THR A 981 -37.57 31.25 21.83
CA THR A 981 -38.64 32.18 21.50
C THR A 981 -39.93 31.41 21.25
N GLY A 982 -41.05 32.01 21.56
CA GLY A 982 -42.33 31.36 21.32
C GLY A 982 -43.51 32.34 21.28
N ILE A 983 -44.62 31.82 20.85
CA ILE A 983 -45.92 32.52 20.75
C ILE A 983 -47.01 31.70 21.41
N ARG A 984 -48.02 32.39 21.88
CA ARG A 984 -49.21 31.82 22.51
C ARG A 984 -50.48 32.49 21.99
N PHE A 985 -51.52 31.69 21.84
CA PHE A 985 -52.86 32.10 21.51
C PHE A 985 -53.84 31.51 22.51
N ASN A 986 -54.73 32.35 23.06
CA ASN A 986 -55.88 31.89 23.89
C ASN A 986 -57.10 31.87 23.01
N PHE A 987 -57.85 30.75 22.98
CA PHE A 987 -59.07 30.60 22.23
C PHE A 987 -60.29 30.55 23.15
#